data_13d607fb8fcb0dba1daa450e03d4fc96
#
_entry.id   13d607fb8fcb0dba1daa450e03d4fc96
#
_cell.length_a   1.000
_cell.length_b   1.000
_cell.length_c   1.000
_cell.angle_alpha   90.00
_cell.angle_beta   90.00
_cell.angle_gamma   90.00
#
_symmetry.space_group_name_H-M   'P 1'
#
loop_
_entity.id
_entity.type
_entity.pdbx_description
1 polymer ?
#
loop_
_entity_poly.entity_id
_entity_poly.type
_entity_poly.pdbx_seq_one_letter_code
_entity_poly.pdbx_strand_id
1 'polypeptide(L)'
;MKAKIIAFCFIIAFTANIFAQGGEGKNWYFGNHAGVTWNNSSNTPVAFGGSPMNTLEGVATISDANGNLLFFSDGTYVWDANMNQMPNGYGLTGDPSSSQSAVIIPKPLDVNTYYIFTVESGLSVGGLAYSRVDMTANGGMGDVDILEKNISLINPSPEKVTAVNHSNGYDVWVIVHEWGNNTFRSYPVTSTGINTSSYISSNVGTSISSGVQYAGYLKSSPSGSKIANCVFEYPGYYELFDFDNTTGILSNPVLINGYSAYGCEFSSDEHYFYATDWFDISNADIRRWDLSELPNVTNFLNSYQVIGQLNGRGGALQLAPDQKIYLTIYNQPWLACIENPNSVIPIINLQAVSLDIPTTGYSEKCQYGLPTFNSSFFFFTEFSIETSCFTDTTYFHLGTTYIDSVHWNFNYPSNLPIWQNHIDVNPYFIYEQGTYVVQCISFNANFSDTVYETITVNYLPWANLGPSPAILCSDSTMEYDLSYNDGCTFLWTADLGTYTYTDTLPTFLIDKPGTYTVEITNDCGTISESIVVEYNEIEPNLGVNVSGICATSPITLDATVTSTFGTPGYSWNTGESTETIIALYSDTFVVNVTVANCTESTSIEVEYDMPLNVFLGQDIELCNGNTLTLDAGENGTTYFWSTGVITQTIDVTNAGTYSVTVTNSCGTDNDNINVDIIEVPNFTLGPDQTICDGYSLILDATFTNSTYQWND
;
A
#
# COMPACT_ATOMS: atom_id res chain seq x y z
N MET A 1 -34.87 -31.98 -28.72
CA MET A 1 -33.79 -32.63 -27.94
C MET A 1 -32.51 -32.55 -28.76
N LYS A 2 -31.62 -31.64 -28.48
CA LYS A 2 -30.25 -31.57 -29.02
C LYS A 2 -29.31 -31.72 -27.82
N ALA A 3 -28.66 -32.86 -27.76
CA ALA A 3 -27.65 -33.16 -26.78
C ALA A 3 -26.41 -32.30 -27.06
N LYS A 4 -25.98 -31.51 -26.07
CA LYS A 4 -24.66 -30.85 -26.07
C LYS A 4 -23.64 -31.84 -25.49
N ILE A 5 -22.75 -32.32 -26.35
CA ILE A 5 -21.52 -33.02 -25.94
C ILE A 5 -20.57 -31.98 -25.40
N ILE A 6 -20.33 -31.99 -24.09
CA ILE A 6 -19.25 -31.23 -23.45
C ILE A 6 -17.99 -32.07 -23.58
N ALA A 7 -17.10 -31.67 -24.47
CA ALA A 7 -15.75 -32.19 -24.52
C ALA A 7 -14.94 -31.57 -23.37
N PHE A 8 -14.60 -32.38 -22.38
CA PHE A 8 -13.58 -32.04 -21.37
C PHE A 8 -12.19 -32.16 -22.03
N CYS A 9 -11.64 -31.06 -22.47
CA CYS A 9 -10.22 -30.96 -22.74
C CYS A 9 -9.46 -30.97 -21.41
N PHE A 10 -8.84 -32.12 -21.07
CA PHE A 10 -7.77 -32.17 -20.08
C PHE A 10 -6.57 -31.41 -20.66
N ILE A 11 -6.42 -30.13 -20.25
CA ILE A 11 -5.16 -29.42 -20.41
C ILE A 11 -4.24 -30.01 -19.37
N ILE A 12 -3.35 -30.94 -19.79
CA ILE A 12 -2.16 -31.26 -19.02
C ILE A 12 -1.30 -30.01 -19.08
N ALA A 13 -1.37 -29.21 -18.04
CA ALA A 13 -0.40 -28.15 -17.81
C ALA A 13 0.96 -28.86 -17.56
N PHE A 14 1.78 -28.99 -18.60
CA PHE A 14 3.20 -29.10 -18.37
C PHE A 14 3.63 -27.78 -17.72
N THR A 15 3.73 -27.75 -16.40
CA THR A 15 4.54 -26.77 -15.71
C THR A 15 5.98 -27.09 -16.09
N ALA A 16 6.47 -26.54 -17.19
CA ALA A 16 7.89 -26.31 -17.32
C ALA A 16 8.24 -25.41 -16.12
N ASN A 17 8.93 -25.99 -15.14
CA ASN A 17 9.63 -25.20 -14.14
C ASN A 17 10.70 -24.43 -14.92
N ILE A 18 10.37 -23.26 -15.41
CA ILE A 18 11.33 -22.28 -15.85
C ILE A 18 11.98 -21.84 -14.55
N PHE A 19 13.23 -22.21 -14.35
CA PHE A 19 14.03 -21.76 -13.24
C PHE A 19 14.07 -20.23 -13.33
N ALA A 20 13.43 -19.54 -12.40
CA ALA A 20 13.70 -18.14 -12.16
C ALA A 20 15.15 -18.08 -11.67
N GLN A 21 16.08 -17.73 -12.53
CA GLN A 21 17.49 -17.55 -12.16
C GLN A 21 17.59 -16.33 -11.25
N GLY A 22 18.43 -16.42 -10.21
CA GLY A 22 18.73 -15.34 -9.29
C GLY A 22 18.40 -15.59 -7.81
N GLY A 23 17.60 -16.62 -7.51
CA GLY A 23 17.35 -17.05 -6.12
C GLY A 23 18.54 -17.78 -5.50
N GLU A 24 19.25 -18.55 -6.29
CA GLU A 24 20.29 -19.48 -5.86
C GLU A 24 21.46 -18.80 -5.16
N GLY A 25 21.80 -17.57 -5.52
CA GLY A 25 22.87 -16.76 -4.95
C GLY A 25 22.46 -15.81 -3.82
N LYS A 26 21.21 -15.86 -3.31
CA LYS A 26 20.68 -14.85 -2.37
C LYS A 26 21.19 -14.98 -0.93
N ASN A 27 21.76 -16.10 -0.52
CA ASN A 27 22.30 -16.26 0.83
C ASN A 27 23.78 -16.58 0.77
N TRP A 28 24.58 -15.85 1.52
CA TRP A 28 26.02 -16.02 1.61
C TRP A 28 26.43 -16.36 3.04
N TYR A 29 27.20 -17.43 3.22
CA TYR A 29 27.85 -17.80 4.46
C TYR A 29 29.36 -17.81 4.22
N PHE A 30 30.14 -17.11 5.04
CA PHE A 30 31.58 -16.95 4.82
C PHE A 30 32.32 -16.52 6.08
N GLY A 31 33.65 -16.57 6.03
CA GLY A 31 34.53 -16.00 7.01
C GLY A 31 34.33 -16.55 8.42
N ASN A 32 34.41 -15.66 9.41
CA ASN A 32 34.26 -16.01 10.82
C ASN A 32 32.81 -15.79 11.22
N HIS A 33 31.96 -16.83 11.16
CA HIS A 33 30.56 -16.85 11.57
C HIS A 33 29.64 -15.84 10.85
N ALA A 34 30.07 -15.24 9.73
CA ALA A 34 29.37 -14.18 9.03
C ALA A 34 28.41 -14.71 7.96
N GLY A 35 27.38 -13.93 7.67
CA GLY A 35 26.48 -14.16 6.55
C GLY A 35 25.76 -12.88 6.10
N VAL A 36 25.31 -12.89 4.84
CA VAL A 36 24.53 -11.82 4.23
C VAL A 36 23.44 -12.45 3.37
N THR A 37 22.24 -11.86 3.40
CA THR A 37 21.12 -12.29 2.57
C THR A 37 20.53 -11.13 1.77
N TRP A 38 20.13 -11.39 0.53
CA TRP A 38 19.34 -10.52 -0.35
C TRP A 38 17.88 -10.99 -0.46
N ASN A 39 17.45 -11.92 0.40
CA ASN A 39 16.10 -12.48 0.34
C ASN A 39 15.07 -11.56 1.02
N ASN A 40 14.89 -10.38 0.44
CA ASN A 40 13.91 -9.38 0.86
C ASN A 40 13.32 -8.67 -0.37
N SER A 41 12.21 -7.96 -0.20
CA SER A 41 11.49 -7.30 -1.29
C SER A 41 12.27 -6.17 -2.00
N SER A 42 13.28 -5.61 -1.35
CA SER A 42 14.13 -4.54 -1.91
C SER A 42 15.42 -5.07 -2.53
N ASN A 43 15.67 -6.37 -2.50
CA ASN A 43 16.90 -7.00 -2.97
C ASN A 43 18.17 -6.30 -2.43
N THR A 44 18.15 -5.89 -1.15
CA THR A 44 19.26 -5.22 -0.49
C THR A 44 19.95 -6.14 0.50
N PRO A 45 21.29 -6.03 0.72
CA PRO A 45 22.01 -6.90 1.63
C PRO A 45 21.61 -6.66 3.08
N VAL A 46 21.31 -7.74 3.78
CA VAL A 46 21.06 -7.76 5.22
C VAL A 46 22.00 -8.75 5.86
N ALA A 47 22.88 -8.27 6.76
CA ALA A 47 23.79 -9.14 7.47
C ALA A 47 23.08 -9.96 8.55
N PHE A 48 23.54 -11.19 8.74
CA PHE A 48 23.18 -12.05 9.86
C PHE A 48 24.43 -12.76 10.37
N GLY A 49 24.39 -13.24 11.61
CA GLY A 49 25.54 -13.89 12.23
C GLY A 49 25.17 -15.21 12.88
N GLY A 50 26.14 -15.80 13.59
CA GLY A 50 25.94 -17.05 14.35
C GLY A 50 26.00 -18.31 13.48
N SER A 51 26.52 -18.21 12.26
CA SER A 51 26.83 -19.36 11.41
C SER A 51 27.79 -20.31 12.12
N PRO A 52 27.63 -21.63 12.02
CA PRO A 52 28.63 -22.60 12.52
C PRO A 52 29.95 -22.55 11.76
N MET A 53 29.97 -21.94 10.56
CA MET A 53 31.13 -21.86 9.69
C MET A 53 32.20 -20.91 10.25
N ASN A 54 33.43 -21.37 10.23
CA ASN A 54 34.61 -20.53 10.50
C ASN A 54 35.71 -20.96 9.51
N THR A 55 35.86 -20.20 8.45
CA THR A 55 36.75 -20.53 7.32
C THR A 55 37.64 -19.34 6.98
N LEU A 56 38.87 -19.62 6.54
CA LEU A 56 39.82 -18.59 6.14
C LEU A 56 39.57 -18.09 4.72
N GLU A 57 39.20 -18.99 3.81
CA GLU A 57 39.11 -18.71 2.38
C GLU A 57 37.80 -19.28 1.77
N GLY A 58 37.92 -20.26 0.87
CA GLY A 58 36.82 -20.69 0.01
C GLY A 58 35.62 -21.31 0.73
N VAL A 59 34.46 -21.01 0.21
CA VAL A 59 33.15 -21.52 0.66
C VAL A 59 32.18 -21.64 -0.49
N ALA A 60 31.10 -22.38 -0.29
CA ALA A 60 29.97 -22.41 -1.22
C ALA A 60 28.64 -22.39 -0.46
N THR A 61 27.65 -21.72 -1.03
CA THR A 61 26.27 -21.66 -0.52
C THR A 61 25.33 -21.86 -1.68
N ILE A 62 24.17 -22.50 -1.43
CA ILE A 62 23.13 -22.64 -2.43
C ILE A 62 21.74 -22.39 -1.82
N SER A 63 20.91 -21.67 -2.53
CA SER A 63 19.49 -21.46 -2.24
C SER A 63 18.64 -22.07 -3.33
N ASP A 64 17.33 -22.18 -3.10
CA ASP A 64 16.39 -22.50 -4.16
C ASP A 64 16.12 -21.29 -5.07
N ALA A 65 15.37 -21.48 -6.16
CA ALA A 65 15.01 -20.41 -7.09
C ALA A 65 14.21 -19.25 -6.44
N ASN A 66 13.60 -19.46 -5.26
CA ASN A 66 12.90 -18.42 -4.49
C ASN A 66 13.82 -17.69 -3.52
N GLY A 67 15.10 -18.10 -3.40
CA GLY A 67 16.06 -17.53 -2.47
C GLY A 67 16.03 -18.14 -1.07
N ASN A 68 15.33 -19.26 -0.85
CA ASN A 68 15.40 -19.95 0.45
C ASN A 68 16.69 -20.76 0.51
N LEU A 69 17.43 -20.61 1.60
CA LEU A 69 18.66 -21.38 1.82
C LEU A 69 18.37 -22.87 1.78
N LEU A 70 19.17 -23.63 1.06
CA LEU A 70 19.16 -25.09 1.05
C LEU A 70 20.27 -25.66 1.95
N PHE A 71 21.53 -25.33 1.63
CA PHE A 71 22.68 -25.74 2.42
C PHE A 71 23.93 -24.95 2.03
N PHE A 72 25.01 -25.11 2.82
CA PHE A 72 26.31 -24.46 2.58
C PHE A 72 27.46 -25.34 3.05
N SER A 73 28.69 -25.05 2.57
CA SER A 73 29.89 -25.85 2.85
C SER A 73 31.15 -24.99 2.86
N ASP A 74 32.11 -25.35 3.72
CA ASP A 74 33.49 -24.85 3.73
C ASP A 74 34.47 -25.79 2.96
N GLY A 75 33.88 -26.77 2.25
CA GLY A 75 34.64 -27.80 1.53
C GLY A 75 34.99 -29.03 2.38
N THR A 76 34.87 -28.98 3.70
CA THR A 76 35.10 -30.13 4.61
C THR A 76 33.85 -30.56 5.34
N TYR A 77 32.95 -29.62 5.63
CA TYR A 77 31.67 -29.84 6.27
C TYR A 77 30.53 -29.31 5.40
N VAL A 78 29.34 -29.88 5.58
CA VAL A 78 28.08 -29.42 4.95
C VAL A 78 27.05 -29.20 6.04
N TRP A 79 26.44 -28.02 6.04
CA TRP A 79 25.36 -27.63 6.96
C TRP A 79 24.06 -27.39 6.21
N ASP A 80 22.96 -27.88 6.78
CA ASP A 80 21.61 -27.70 6.25
C ASP A 80 21.07 -26.26 6.45
N ALA A 81 19.86 -26.00 5.97
CA ALA A 81 19.20 -24.72 6.10
C ALA A 81 18.96 -24.27 7.56
N ASN A 82 18.94 -25.19 8.51
CA ASN A 82 18.83 -24.94 9.94
C ASN A 82 20.17 -24.79 10.64
N MET A 83 21.28 -24.70 9.89
CA MET A 83 22.66 -24.61 10.39
C MET A 83 23.14 -25.85 11.16
N ASN A 84 22.49 -27.01 11.01
CA ASN A 84 22.96 -28.28 11.54
C ASN A 84 23.85 -28.96 10.54
N GLN A 85 24.92 -29.58 11.02
CA GLN A 85 25.74 -30.42 10.15
C GLN A 85 24.92 -31.59 9.62
N MET A 86 24.93 -31.79 8.30
CA MET A 86 24.28 -32.97 7.68
C MET A 86 24.90 -34.27 8.21
N PRO A 87 24.12 -35.37 8.38
CA PRO A 87 24.62 -36.59 9.01
C PRO A 87 25.89 -37.16 8.37
N ASN A 88 26.01 -37.16 7.04
CA ASN A 88 27.21 -37.55 6.30
C ASN A 88 28.01 -36.36 5.78
N GLY A 89 27.64 -35.14 6.14
CA GLY A 89 28.23 -33.88 5.72
C GLY A 89 29.52 -33.52 6.45
N TYR A 90 30.47 -34.44 6.60
CA TYR A 90 31.77 -34.21 7.20
C TYR A 90 32.87 -34.96 6.43
N GLY A 91 34.10 -34.48 6.51
CA GLY A 91 35.25 -35.18 5.85
C GLY A 91 35.15 -35.19 4.34
N LEU A 92 34.61 -34.12 3.73
CA LEU A 92 34.79 -33.85 2.31
C LEU A 92 36.27 -33.49 2.07
N THR A 93 36.76 -33.66 0.84
CA THR A 93 38.18 -33.47 0.48
C THR A 93 38.57 -32.04 0.17
N GLY A 94 37.74 -31.04 0.49
CA GLY A 94 38.13 -29.66 0.43
C GLY A 94 38.97 -29.22 1.63
N ASP A 95 39.36 -27.95 1.69
CA ASP A 95 40.11 -27.37 2.78
C ASP A 95 39.67 -25.93 3.02
N PRO A 96 39.36 -25.52 4.26
CA PRO A 96 38.94 -24.15 4.59
C PRO A 96 39.96 -23.04 4.27
N SER A 97 41.20 -23.43 3.92
CA SER A 97 42.29 -22.55 3.47
C SER A 97 42.50 -22.62 1.95
N SER A 98 41.68 -23.36 1.23
CA SER A 98 41.70 -23.34 -0.24
C SER A 98 41.03 -22.09 -0.77
N SER A 99 41.63 -21.40 -1.73
CA SER A 99 41.11 -20.14 -2.28
C SER A 99 39.65 -20.26 -2.74
N GLN A 100 39.28 -21.40 -3.35
CA GLN A 100 37.91 -21.79 -3.70
C GLN A 100 37.67 -23.24 -3.29
N SER A 101 37.45 -23.47 -1.99
CA SER A 101 37.38 -24.83 -1.42
C SER A 101 36.18 -25.63 -1.94
N ALA A 102 35.11 -24.99 -2.36
CA ALA A 102 33.92 -25.66 -2.90
C ALA A 102 33.15 -24.81 -3.91
N VAL A 103 32.40 -25.48 -4.79
CA VAL A 103 31.29 -24.93 -5.58
C VAL A 103 30.13 -25.92 -5.57
N ILE A 104 28.88 -25.43 -5.48
CA ILE A 104 27.69 -26.26 -5.43
C ILE A 104 26.92 -26.09 -6.73
N ILE A 105 26.58 -27.23 -7.39
CA ILE A 105 25.91 -27.26 -8.65
C ILE A 105 24.63 -28.10 -8.53
N PRO A 106 23.45 -27.58 -8.88
CA PRO A 106 22.24 -28.36 -8.99
C PRO A 106 22.39 -29.39 -10.12
N LYS A 107 21.89 -30.59 -9.91
CA LYS A 107 21.84 -31.59 -11.00
C LYS A 107 20.80 -31.16 -12.03
N PRO A 108 21.16 -31.04 -13.30
CA PRO A 108 20.24 -30.70 -14.37
C PRO A 108 18.96 -31.55 -14.36
N LEU A 109 17.80 -30.92 -14.46
CA LEU A 109 16.47 -31.53 -14.48
C LEU A 109 16.10 -32.33 -13.21
N ASP A 110 16.78 -32.12 -12.10
CA ASP A 110 16.52 -32.79 -10.82
C ASP A 110 16.64 -31.78 -9.65
N VAL A 111 15.52 -31.32 -9.16
CA VAL A 111 15.44 -30.26 -8.11
C VAL A 111 15.88 -30.71 -6.71
N ASN A 112 16.06 -31.99 -6.50
CA ASN A 112 16.40 -32.57 -5.19
C ASN A 112 17.85 -33.05 -5.09
N THR A 113 18.61 -33.00 -6.18
CA THR A 113 19.98 -33.49 -6.21
C THR A 113 20.97 -32.38 -6.53
N TYR A 114 22.04 -32.30 -5.74
CA TYR A 114 23.12 -31.31 -5.89
C TYR A 114 24.47 -32.03 -5.87
N TYR A 115 25.48 -31.41 -6.50
CA TYR A 115 26.86 -31.85 -6.44
C TYR A 115 27.71 -30.77 -5.76
N ILE A 116 28.49 -31.13 -4.78
CA ILE A 116 29.52 -30.27 -4.16
C ILE A 116 30.86 -30.70 -4.77
N PHE A 117 31.46 -29.82 -5.57
CA PHE A 117 32.83 -29.99 -6.04
C PHE A 117 33.74 -29.35 -4.99
N THR A 118 34.74 -30.09 -4.52
CA THR A 118 35.67 -29.68 -3.48
C THR A 118 37.09 -29.68 -3.93
N VAL A 119 37.90 -28.71 -3.53
CA VAL A 119 39.30 -28.58 -3.88
C VAL A 119 40.14 -28.47 -2.58
N GLU A 120 41.13 -29.32 -2.46
CA GLU A 120 42.04 -29.33 -1.32
C GLU A 120 43.07 -28.17 -1.39
N SER A 121 43.57 -27.73 -0.24
CA SER A 121 44.57 -26.68 -0.16
C SER A 121 45.98 -27.17 -0.54
N GLY A 122 46.69 -26.32 -1.23
CA GLY A 122 48.04 -26.63 -1.73
C GLY A 122 48.04 -27.68 -2.78
N LEU A 123 49.05 -28.54 -2.77
CA LEU A 123 49.27 -29.63 -3.72
C LEU A 123 49.14 -31.02 -3.05
N SER A 124 48.22 -31.09 -2.10
CA SER A 124 47.98 -32.33 -1.35
C SER A 124 47.29 -33.40 -2.15
N VAL A 125 47.07 -34.55 -1.53
CA VAL A 125 46.65 -35.78 -2.25
C VAL A 125 45.19 -35.77 -2.72
N GLY A 126 44.35 -34.78 -2.32
CA GLY A 126 42.93 -34.75 -2.60
C GLY A 126 42.51 -34.22 -3.98
N GLY A 127 43.20 -33.20 -4.47
CA GLY A 127 42.87 -32.58 -5.76
C GLY A 127 41.44 -32.06 -5.86
N LEU A 128 40.84 -32.18 -7.04
CA LEU A 128 39.40 -31.90 -7.24
C LEU A 128 38.60 -33.20 -7.12
N ALA A 129 37.57 -33.16 -6.28
CA ALA A 129 36.59 -34.24 -6.14
C ALA A 129 35.16 -33.69 -6.11
N TYR A 130 34.18 -34.57 -6.25
CA TYR A 130 32.78 -34.19 -6.01
C TYR A 130 32.09 -35.14 -5.04
N SER A 131 31.04 -34.64 -4.40
CA SER A 131 30.13 -35.41 -3.56
C SER A 131 28.68 -35.04 -3.91
N ARG A 132 27.80 -36.05 -3.92
CA ARG A 132 26.37 -35.86 -4.18
C ARG A 132 25.61 -35.54 -2.87
N VAL A 133 24.66 -34.58 -2.94
CA VAL A 133 23.70 -34.28 -1.90
C VAL A 133 22.31 -34.62 -2.38
N ASP A 134 21.55 -35.36 -1.57
CA ASP A 134 20.16 -35.70 -1.80
C ASP A 134 19.28 -34.92 -0.81
N MET A 135 18.54 -33.90 -1.30
CA MET A 135 17.68 -33.07 -0.50
C MET A 135 16.41 -33.74 0.04
N THR A 136 16.08 -34.94 -0.46
CA THR A 136 14.96 -35.76 0.07
C THR A 136 15.36 -36.50 1.34
N ALA A 137 16.66 -36.66 1.59
CA ALA A 137 17.19 -37.33 2.76
C ALA A 137 17.02 -36.47 4.04
N ASN A 138 17.23 -37.08 5.21
CA ASN A 138 17.22 -36.42 6.50
C ASN A 138 15.95 -35.58 6.74
N GLY A 139 14.78 -36.13 6.36
CA GLY A 139 13.50 -35.45 6.54
C GLY A 139 13.29 -34.22 5.67
N GLY A 140 14.00 -34.12 4.56
CA GLY A 140 13.95 -32.97 3.64
C GLY A 140 14.99 -31.91 3.91
N MET A 141 15.90 -32.12 4.87
CA MET A 141 17.00 -31.21 5.17
C MET A 141 18.26 -31.53 4.36
N GLY A 142 18.26 -32.63 3.63
CA GLY A 142 19.38 -33.08 2.82
C GLY A 142 20.42 -33.89 3.57
N ASP A 143 21.14 -34.71 2.83
CA ASP A 143 22.33 -35.43 3.31
C ASP A 143 23.28 -35.75 2.17
N VAL A 144 24.55 -35.89 2.50
CA VAL A 144 25.59 -36.32 1.55
C VAL A 144 25.47 -37.82 1.32
N ASP A 145 25.37 -38.23 0.06
CA ASP A 145 25.33 -39.64 -0.31
C ASP A 145 26.70 -40.30 -0.08
N ILE A 146 26.75 -41.25 0.84
CA ILE A 146 28.00 -41.93 1.21
C ILE A 146 28.60 -42.76 0.03
N LEU A 147 27.78 -43.14 -0.94
CA LEU A 147 28.23 -43.91 -2.09
C LEU A 147 28.81 -43.02 -3.21
N GLU A 148 28.42 -41.75 -3.23
CA GLU A 148 28.95 -40.75 -4.18
C GLU A 148 29.61 -39.58 -3.42
N LYS A 149 30.46 -39.91 -2.46
CA LYS A 149 31.22 -38.94 -1.66
C LYS A 149 32.68 -38.97 -2.00
N ASN A 150 33.30 -37.83 -2.20
CA ASN A 150 34.72 -37.66 -2.50
C ASN A 150 35.17 -38.41 -3.76
N ILE A 151 34.36 -38.40 -4.81
CA ILE A 151 34.73 -39.03 -6.09
C ILE A 151 35.75 -38.16 -6.80
N SER A 152 36.99 -38.66 -6.93
CA SER A 152 38.11 -37.89 -7.50
C SER A 152 37.93 -37.67 -9.00
N LEU A 153 38.18 -36.42 -9.46
CA LEU A 153 38.18 -36.02 -10.86
C LEU A 153 39.59 -35.75 -11.40
N ILE A 154 40.42 -35.06 -10.60
CA ILE A 154 41.80 -34.73 -10.95
C ILE A 154 42.66 -34.60 -9.69
N ASN A 155 43.88 -35.08 -9.76
CA ASN A 155 44.87 -34.98 -8.68
C ASN A 155 46.30 -35.02 -9.26
N PRO A 156 47.15 -34.00 -8.97
CA PRO A 156 46.87 -32.81 -8.21
C PRO A 156 46.11 -31.72 -8.99
N SER A 157 45.43 -30.81 -8.29
CA SER A 157 44.82 -29.64 -8.90
C SER A 157 45.14 -28.36 -8.07
N PRO A 158 45.15 -27.17 -8.67
CA PRO A 158 45.18 -25.90 -7.94
C PRO A 158 43.92 -25.70 -7.11
N GLU A 159 43.96 -24.75 -6.19
CA GLU A 159 42.92 -24.38 -5.23
C GLU A 159 41.76 -23.56 -5.89
N LYS A 160 41.42 -23.83 -7.12
CA LYS A 160 40.50 -23.00 -7.88
C LYS A 160 39.57 -23.83 -8.75
N VAL A 161 38.29 -23.48 -8.70
CA VAL A 161 37.23 -24.10 -9.47
C VAL A 161 36.15 -23.08 -9.77
N THR A 162 35.60 -23.09 -10.97
CA THR A 162 34.43 -22.25 -11.32
C THR A 162 33.40 -23.10 -12.07
N ALA A 163 32.20 -22.56 -12.18
CA ALA A 163 31.12 -23.18 -12.94
C ALA A 163 30.33 -22.15 -13.74
N VAL A 164 29.77 -22.60 -14.84
CA VAL A 164 28.96 -21.81 -15.74
C VAL A 164 27.98 -22.68 -16.49
N ASN A 165 26.82 -22.18 -16.85
CA ASN A 165 25.81 -22.92 -17.60
C ASN A 165 26.32 -23.29 -19.01
N HIS A 166 25.93 -24.48 -19.47
CA HIS A 166 26.09 -24.88 -20.86
C HIS A 166 25.05 -24.16 -21.74
N SER A 167 25.37 -23.88 -22.99
CA SER A 167 24.49 -23.23 -23.98
C SER A 167 23.14 -23.92 -24.20
N ASN A 168 22.98 -25.19 -23.84
CA ASN A 168 21.71 -25.91 -23.96
C ASN A 168 20.69 -25.50 -22.88
N GLY A 169 21.07 -24.62 -21.92
CA GLY A 169 20.19 -24.10 -20.87
C GLY A 169 19.90 -25.05 -19.70
N TYR A 170 20.49 -26.25 -19.70
CA TYR A 170 20.24 -27.27 -18.65
C TYR A 170 21.53 -27.72 -17.99
N ASP A 171 22.52 -28.13 -18.80
CA ASP A 171 23.77 -28.66 -18.30
C ASP A 171 24.68 -27.55 -17.77
N VAL A 172 25.68 -27.94 -16.99
CA VAL A 172 26.61 -27.00 -16.37
C VAL A 172 28.04 -27.46 -16.65
N TRP A 173 28.91 -26.57 -16.99
CA TRP A 173 30.33 -26.77 -17.03
C TRP A 173 30.98 -26.49 -15.68
N VAL A 174 31.79 -27.42 -15.17
CA VAL A 174 32.70 -27.18 -14.04
C VAL A 174 34.12 -27.19 -14.58
N ILE A 175 34.82 -26.08 -14.36
CA ILE A 175 36.13 -25.78 -15.00
C ILE A 175 37.19 -25.70 -13.90
N VAL A 176 38.31 -26.38 -14.17
CA VAL A 176 39.50 -26.44 -13.32
C VAL A 176 40.77 -26.37 -14.15
N HIS A 177 41.82 -25.82 -13.62
CA HIS A 177 43.16 -25.87 -14.23
C HIS A 177 43.91 -27.11 -13.75
N GLU A 178 44.70 -27.73 -14.61
CA GLU A 178 45.67 -28.79 -14.19
C GLU A 178 46.92 -28.18 -13.55
N TRP A 179 47.51 -28.93 -12.63
CA TRP A 179 48.81 -28.55 -12.09
C TRP A 179 49.94 -29.11 -12.97
N GLY A 180 51.01 -28.36 -13.16
CA GLY A 180 52.21 -28.76 -13.89
C GLY A 180 52.21 -28.46 -15.37
N ASN A 181 51.15 -27.86 -15.91
CA ASN A 181 51.02 -27.53 -17.32
C ASN A 181 50.10 -26.33 -17.54
N ASN A 182 49.62 -26.09 -18.78
CA ASN A 182 48.68 -25.04 -19.17
C ASN A 182 47.31 -25.59 -19.61
N THR A 183 46.88 -26.72 -19.06
CA THR A 183 45.65 -27.38 -19.45
C THR A 183 44.51 -27.02 -18.51
N PHE A 184 43.39 -26.57 -19.05
CA PHE A 184 42.10 -26.51 -18.37
C PHE A 184 41.27 -27.76 -18.71
N ARG A 185 40.51 -28.24 -17.73
CA ARG A 185 39.48 -29.26 -17.93
C ARG A 185 38.10 -28.69 -17.66
N SER A 186 37.19 -28.90 -18.60
CA SER A 186 35.78 -28.56 -18.46
C SER A 186 34.98 -29.86 -18.34
N TYR A 187 34.41 -30.12 -17.15
CA TYR A 187 33.59 -31.31 -16.87
C TYR A 187 32.12 -30.96 -17.06
N PRO A 188 31.38 -31.72 -17.96
CA PRO A 188 29.95 -31.52 -18.08
C PRO A 188 29.19 -32.16 -16.91
N VAL A 189 28.33 -31.43 -16.26
CA VAL A 189 27.33 -31.91 -15.30
C VAL A 189 26.00 -31.94 -16.04
N THR A 190 25.42 -33.13 -16.19
CA THR A 190 24.22 -33.34 -17.00
C THR A 190 23.09 -33.98 -16.19
N SER A 191 21.91 -34.13 -16.79
CA SER A 191 20.79 -34.83 -16.16
C SER A 191 21.11 -36.30 -15.81
N THR A 192 22.09 -36.89 -16.47
CA THR A 192 22.59 -38.25 -16.14
C THR A 192 23.67 -38.24 -15.06
N GLY A 193 24.07 -37.08 -14.59
CA GLY A 193 25.13 -36.88 -13.59
C GLY A 193 26.48 -36.54 -14.20
N ILE A 194 27.55 -36.88 -13.48
CA ILE A 194 28.95 -36.56 -13.81
C ILE A 194 29.64 -37.83 -14.33
N ASN A 195 30.20 -37.73 -15.52
CA ASN A 195 31.09 -38.79 -16.02
C ASN A 195 32.55 -38.40 -15.77
N THR A 196 33.20 -39.06 -14.81
CA THR A 196 34.57 -38.78 -14.38
C THR A 196 35.62 -38.94 -15.49
N SER A 197 35.29 -39.66 -16.54
CA SER A 197 36.17 -39.92 -17.70
C SER A 197 35.90 -39.04 -18.90
N SER A 198 34.86 -38.19 -18.84
CA SER A 198 34.44 -37.31 -19.93
C SER A 198 34.64 -35.85 -19.55
N TYR A 199 35.62 -35.21 -20.15
CA TYR A 199 35.89 -33.77 -20.00
C TYR A 199 36.48 -33.23 -21.31
N ILE A 200 36.39 -31.92 -21.48
CA ILE A 200 37.01 -31.18 -22.57
C ILE A 200 38.32 -30.58 -22.07
N SER A 201 39.40 -30.75 -22.85
CA SER A 201 40.72 -30.19 -22.53
C SER A 201 41.04 -28.99 -23.41
N SER A 202 41.51 -27.90 -22.80
CA SER A 202 42.01 -26.70 -23.48
C SER A 202 43.44 -26.41 -23.04
N ASN A 203 44.39 -26.52 -23.97
CA ASN A 203 45.81 -26.27 -23.71
C ASN A 203 46.15 -24.83 -24.08
N VAL A 204 45.88 -23.90 -23.19
CA VAL A 204 45.96 -22.45 -23.44
C VAL A 204 46.48 -21.71 -22.22
N GLY A 205 47.04 -20.52 -22.44
CA GLY A 205 47.56 -19.67 -21.37
C GLY A 205 48.93 -20.12 -20.82
N THR A 206 49.21 -19.70 -19.60
CA THR A 206 50.52 -19.94 -18.94
C THR A 206 50.50 -21.22 -18.14
N SER A 207 51.64 -21.96 -18.14
CA SER A 207 51.78 -23.12 -17.27
C SER A 207 51.92 -22.72 -15.81
N ILE A 208 51.11 -23.33 -14.92
CA ILE A 208 51.26 -23.22 -13.48
C ILE A 208 51.90 -24.44 -12.89
N SER A 209 53.09 -24.31 -12.31
CA SER A 209 53.88 -25.48 -11.92
C SER A 209 54.83 -25.21 -10.75
N SER A 210 54.87 -24.03 -10.19
CA SER A 210 55.87 -23.67 -9.17
C SER A 210 55.30 -22.72 -8.10
N GLY A 211 56.00 -22.67 -6.96
CA GLY A 211 55.67 -21.74 -5.89
C GLY A 211 54.25 -21.90 -5.34
N VAL A 212 53.59 -20.78 -5.19
CA VAL A 212 52.21 -20.64 -4.67
C VAL A 212 51.18 -20.39 -5.77
N GLN A 213 51.52 -20.68 -7.01
CA GLN A 213 50.65 -20.48 -8.19
C GLN A 213 49.35 -21.31 -8.16
N TYR A 214 49.25 -22.27 -7.25
CA TYR A 214 48.01 -23.02 -7.01
C TYR A 214 46.88 -22.16 -6.44
N ALA A 215 47.17 -21.06 -5.68
CA ALA A 215 46.22 -20.20 -5.04
C ALA A 215 45.67 -19.12 -6.01
N GLY A 216 44.59 -18.46 -5.59
CA GLY A 216 43.87 -17.41 -6.33
C GLY A 216 42.56 -17.91 -6.91
N TYR A 217 41.80 -17.03 -7.51
CA TYR A 217 40.44 -17.31 -7.99
C TYR A 217 40.41 -17.67 -9.47
N LEU A 218 39.55 -18.62 -9.82
CA LEU A 218 39.08 -18.89 -11.17
C LEU A 218 37.63 -18.45 -11.26
N LYS A 219 37.32 -17.55 -12.18
CA LYS A 219 35.97 -16.98 -12.34
C LYS A 219 35.49 -17.07 -13.77
N SER A 220 34.21 -17.40 -13.95
CA SER A 220 33.52 -17.21 -15.21
C SER A 220 32.75 -15.89 -15.21
N SER A 221 32.64 -15.24 -16.36
CA SER A 221 31.67 -14.15 -16.53
C SER A 221 30.23 -14.67 -16.42
N PRO A 222 29.25 -13.85 -16.09
CA PRO A 222 27.84 -14.26 -15.94
C PRO A 222 27.26 -14.94 -17.16
N SER A 223 27.56 -14.45 -18.38
CA SER A 223 27.12 -15.08 -19.65
C SER A 223 27.86 -16.38 -19.96
N GLY A 224 28.98 -16.63 -19.30
CA GLY A 224 29.85 -17.74 -19.62
C GLY A 224 30.68 -17.53 -20.89
N SER A 225 30.83 -16.29 -21.37
CA SER A 225 31.64 -16.02 -22.56
C SER A 225 33.14 -15.92 -22.25
N LYS A 226 33.50 -15.70 -21.01
CA LYS A 226 34.90 -15.49 -20.56
C LYS A 226 35.21 -16.23 -19.27
N ILE A 227 36.50 -16.59 -19.13
CA ILE A 227 37.09 -17.13 -17.90
C ILE A 227 38.26 -16.23 -17.49
N ALA A 228 38.34 -15.91 -16.21
CA ALA A 228 39.48 -15.22 -15.58
C ALA A 228 40.18 -16.18 -14.63
N ASN A 229 41.52 -16.25 -14.72
CA ASN A 229 42.36 -17.05 -13.85
C ASN A 229 43.35 -16.12 -13.12
N CYS A 230 43.21 -16.00 -11.80
CA CYS A 230 44.14 -15.29 -10.95
C CYS A 230 45.25 -16.25 -10.52
N VAL A 231 46.50 -15.93 -10.82
CA VAL A 231 47.62 -16.75 -10.43
C VAL A 231 48.44 -16.02 -9.37
N PHE A 232 48.32 -16.53 -8.16
CA PHE A 232 48.95 -15.97 -6.96
C PHE A 232 50.45 -16.24 -6.94
N GLU A 233 51.23 -15.22 -7.08
CA GLU A 233 52.70 -15.22 -7.04
C GLU A 233 53.21 -13.78 -6.78
N TYR A 234 54.48 -13.58 -6.61
CA TYR A 234 55.06 -12.23 -6.54
C TYR A 234 56.26 -12.10 -7.49
N PRO A 235 56.14 -11.33 -8.60
CA PRO A 235 54.88 -10.78 -9.13
C PRO A 235 54.01 -11.91 -9.74
N GLY A 236 52.70 -11.85 -9.48
CA GLY A 236 51.68 -12.73 -10.06
C GLY A 236 51.09 -12.12 -11.33
N TYR A 237 49.99 -12.73 -11.81
CA TYR A 237 49.29 -12.29 -13.02
C TYR A 237 47.85 -12.73 -13.04
N TYR A 238 47.06 -12.07 -13.87
CA TYR A 238 45.72 -12.49 -14.26
C TYR A 238 45.78 -12.96 -15.72
N GLU A 239 44.97 -13.96 -16.07
CA GLU A 239 44.73 -14.39 -17.44
C GLU A 239 43.24 -14.32 -17.75
N LEU A 240 42.88 -13.81 -18.91
CA LEU A 240 41.53 -13.86 -19.45
C LEU A 240 41.50 -14.77 -20.66
N PHE A 241 40.41 -15.51 -20.80
CA PHE A 241 40.16 -16.44 -21.90
C PHE A 241 38.76 -16.20 -22.44
N ASP A 242 38.59 -16.41 -23.74
CA ASP A 242 37.25 -16.68 -24.31
C ASP A 242 36.85 -18.09 -23.95
N PHE A 243 35.60 -18.30 -23.62
CA PHE A 243 35.03 -19.59 -23.30
C PHE A 243 33.83 -19.87 -24.20
N ASP A 244 33.88 -20.96 -24.97
CA ASP A 244 32.75 -21.46 -25.73
C ASP A 244 31.97 -22.45 -24.86
N ASN A 245 30.89 -21.98 -24.24
CA ASN A 245 30.07 -22.80 -23.34
C ASN A 245 29.17 -23.80 -24.10
N THR A 246 29.20 -23.85 -25.44
CA THR A 246 28.62 -24.94 -26.23
C THR A 246 29.55 -26.13 -26.25
N THR A 247 30.84 -25.91 -26.36
CA THR A 247 31.84 -26.96 -26.53
C THR A 247 32.72 -27.19 -25.29
N GLY A 248 32.70 -26.28 -24.33
CA GLY A 248 33.56 -26.30 -23.13
C GLY A 248 35.03 -25.93 -23.39
N ILE A 249 35.33 -25.27 -24.52
CA ILE A 249 36.69 -24.93 -24.95
C ILE A 249 37.08 -23.53 -24.52
N LEU A 250 38.25 -23.39 -23.88
CA LEU A 250 38.92 -22.10 -23.62
C LEU A 250 39.84 -21.76 -24.80
N SER A 251 39.91 -20.45 -25.14
CA SER A 251 40.73 -19.94 -26.25
C SER A 251 41.18 -18.49 -25.99
N ASN A 252 41.97 -17.93 -26.91
CA ASN A 252 42.37 -16.49 -26.94
C ASN A 252 42.92 -15.96 -25.62
N PRO A 253 44.01 -16.52 -25.06
CA PRO A 253 44.56 -16.09 -23.76
C PRO A 253 45.07 -14.64 -23.80
N VAL A 254 44.68 -13.83 -22.82
CA VAL A 254 45.20 -12.47 -22.59
C VAL A 254 45.87 -12.42 -21.23
N LEU A 255 47.18 -12.12 -21.21
CA LEU A 255 47.98 -12.09 -19.99
C LEU A 255 48.13 -10.66 -19.44
N ILE A 256 47.79 -10.47 -18.15
CA ILE A 256 47.90 -9.22 -17.40
C ILE A 256 48.93 -9.43 -16.31
N ASN A 257 50.18 -9.03 -16.58
CA ASN A 257 51.33 -9.29 -15.71
C ASN A 257 51.60 -8.21 -14.67
N GLY A 258 52.31 -8.58 -13.59
CA GLY A 258 52.98 -7.66 -12.70
C GLY A 258 52.17 -7.30 -11.46
N TYR A 259 51.21 -8.09 -11.08
CA TYR A 259 50.30 -7.85 -9.98
C TYR A 259 50.36 -8.96 -8.92
N SER A 260 49.87 -8.68 -7.71
CA SER A 260 49.66 -9.69 -6.67
C SER A 260 48.29 -10.31 -6.77
N ALA A 261 48.05 -10.99 -7.87
CA ALA A 261 46.74 -11.46 -8.28
C ALA A 261 46.09 -12.44 -7.27
N TYR A 262 44.94 -12.11 -6.69
CA TYR A 262 44.19 -13.02 -5.82
C TYR A 262 42.74 -13.11 -6.16
N GLY A 263 41.90 -12.09 -5.90
CA GLY A 263 40.48 -12.04 -6.24
C GLY A 263 40.22 -11.32 -7.54
N CYS A 264 39.21 -11.77 -8.27
CA CYS A 264 38.70 -11.09 -9.46
C CYS A 264 37.21 -11.31 -9.65
N GLU A 265 36.58 -10.44 -10.45
CA GLU A 265 35.17 -10.55 -10.82
C GLU A 265 34.87 -9.75 -12.10
N PHE A 266 33.80 -10.13 -12.79
CA PHE A 266 33.26 -9.39 -13.92
C PHE A 266 32.11 -8.49 -13.47
N SER A 267 31.93 -7.34 -14.13
CA SER A 267 30.66 -6.59 -14.00
C SER A 267 29.49 -7.42 -14.50
N SER A 268 28.27 -7.12 -14.04
CA SER A 268 27.07 -7.88 -14.46
C SER A 268 26.76 -7.76 -15.96
N ASP A 269 27.15 -6.64 -16.57
CA ASP A 269 27.06 -6.37 -18.00
C ASP A 269 28.28 -6.84 -18.79
N GLU A 270 29.29 -7.45 -18.12
CA GLU A 270 30.56 -7.91 -18.69
C GLU A 270 31.38 -6.85 -19.43
N HIS A 271 31.12 -5.58 -19.14
CA HIS A 271 31.87 -4.48 -19.73
C HIS A 271 33.23 -4.28 -19.07
N TYR A 272 33.32 -4.62 -17.77
CA TYR A 272 34.52 -4.42 -16.97
C TYR A 272 34.97 -5.68 -16.27
N PHE A 273 36.33 -5.83 -16.18
CA PHE A 273 37.00 -6.81 -15.36
C PHE A 273 37.61 -6.13 -14.13
N TYR A 274 37.33 -6.64 -12.94
CA TYR A 274 37.79 -6.12 -11.64
C TYR A 274 38.71 -7.08 -10.97
N ALA A 275 39.72 -6.57 -10.24
CA ALA A 275 40.65 -7.38 -9.49
C ALA A 275 41.21 -6.66 -8.26
N THR A 276 41.70 -7.44 -7.27
CA THR A 276 42.34 -6.95 -6.05
C THR A 276 43.75 -7.51 -5.87
N ASP A 277 44.63 -6.71 -5.25
CA ASP A 277 45.94 -7.15 -4.83
C ASP A 277 45.91 -7.72 -3.40
N TRP A 278 46.76 -8.73 -3.15
CA TRP A 278 46.83 -9.40 -1.86
C TRP A 278 48.07 -9.03 -1.03
N PHE A 279 49.25 -8.78 -1.66
CA PHE A 279 50.51 -8.55 -0.94
C PHE A 279 50.61 -7.19 -0.27
N ASP A 280 49.88 -6.18 -0.71
CA ASP A 280 49.83 -4.92 0.02
C ASP A 280 48.93 -5.07 1.26
N ILE A 281 49.58 -5.05 2.42
CA ILE A 281 48.93 -5.26 3.71
C ILE A 281 48.23 -4.03 4.26
N SER A 282 48.46 -2.88 3.64
CA SER A 282 47.98 -1.58 4.13
C SER A 282 46.98 -0.90 3.15
N ASN A 283 47.23 -1.01 1.86
CA ASN A 283 46.46 -0.28 0.85
C ASN A 283 46.35 -1.09 -0.46
N ALA A 284 45.72 -2.26 -0.42
CA ALA A 284 45.49 -3.06 -1.63
C ALA A 284 44.67 -2.28 -2.66
N ASP A 285 45.17 -2.20 -3.89
CA ASP A 285 44.45 -1.53 -4.98
C ASP A 285 43.24 -2.35 -5.46
N ILE A 286 42.15 -1.65 -5.75
CA ILE A 286 41.04 -2.17 -6.56
C ILE A 286 41.28 -1.71 -7.98
N ARG A 287 41.40 -2.65 -8.90
CA ARG A 287 41.77 -2.44 -10.29
C ARG A 287 40.64 -2.77 -11.23
N ARG A 288 40.61 -2.09 -12.39
CA ARG A 288 39.62 -2.29 -13.42
C ARG A 288 40.25 -2.22 -14.80
N TRP A 289 39.75 -3.04 -15.74
CA TRP A 289 40.02 -3.00 -17.16
C TRP A 289 38.73 -3.00 -17.96
N ASP A 290 38.72 -2.35 -19.12
CA ASP A 290 37.58 -2.26 -20.02
C ASP A 290 37.63 -3.41 -21.05
N LEU A 291 36.72 -4.36 -20.94
CA LEU A 291 36.64 -5.52 -21.78
C LEU A 291 36.15 -5.23 -23.21
N SER A 292 35.49 -4.09 -23.42
CA SER A 292 35.04 -3.67 -24.76
C SER A 292 36.21 -3.34 -25.70
N GLU A 293 37.38 -3.11 -25.15
CA GLU A 293 38.62 -2.91 -25.94
C GLU A 293 39.15 -4.20 -26.59
N LEU A 294 38.69 -5.37 -26.14
CA LEU A 294 39.05 -6.63 -26.79
C LEU A 294 38.33 -6.77 -28.15
N PRO A 295 38.95 -7.44 -29.14
CA PRO A 295 40.18 -8.22 -29.08
C PRO A 295 41.50 -7.44 -29.21
N ASN A 296 41.47 -6.08 -29.13
CA ASN A 296 42.72 -5.32 -29.15
C ASN A 296 43.42 -5.37 -27.79
N VAL A 297 44.30 -6.38 -27.61
CA VAL A 297 45.00 -6.62 -26.33
C VAL A 297 45.78 -5.40 -25.84
N THR A 298 46.36 -4.59 -26.74
CA THR A 298 47.12 -3.38 -26.37
C THR A 298 46.20 -2.32 -25.78
N ASN A 299 45.06 -2.07 -26.44
CA ASN A 299 44.06 -1.14 -25.91
C ASN A 299 43.51 -1.61 -24.58
N PHE A 300 43.12 -2.89 -24.47
CA PHE A 300 42.63 -3.48 -23.24
C PHE A 300 43.63 -3.32 -22.08
N LEU A 301 44.89 -3.63 -22.25
CA LEU A 301 45.92 -3.46 -21.22
C LEU A 301 46.10 -1.97 -20.82
N ASN A 302 45.97 -1.04 -21.81
CA ASN A 302 46.05 0.40 -21.56
C ASN A 302 44.78 1.00 -20.93
N SER A 303 43.65 0.31 -20.91
CA SER A 303 42.40 0.75 -20.26
C SER A 303 42.44 0.63 -18.73
N TYR A 304 43.53 0.08 -18.21
CA TYR A 304 43.78 -0.11 -16.79
C TYR A 304 43.56 1.14 -15.93
N GLN A 305 42.86 0.97 -14.83
CA GLN A 305 42.60 2.02 -13.84
C GLN A 305 42.67 1.47 -12.40
N VAL A 306 43.26 2.22 -11.48
CA VAL A 306 43.07 2.03 -10.04
C VAL A 306 41.85 2.89 -9.66
N ILE A 307 40.76 2.23 -9.24
CA ILE A 307 39.49 2.89 -8.94
C ILE A 307 39.28 3.13 -7.45
N GLY A 308 40.14 2.55 -6.60
CA GLY A 308 40.10 2.71 -5.16
C GLY A 308 41.21 1.92 -4.45
N GLN A 309 41.33 2.12 -3.15
CA GLN A 309 42.25 1.38 -2.30
C GLN A 309 41.54 0.84 -1.06
N LEU A 310 41.84 -0.39 -0.68
CA LEU A 310 41.31 -1.03 0.52
C LEU A 310 42.22 -0.68 1.71
N ASN A 311 41.62 -0.47 2.90
CA ASN A 311 42.37 -0.28 4.14
C ASN A 311 42.79 -1.64 4.73
N GLY A 312 43.57 -2.42 4.01
CA GLY A 312 44.01 -3.78 4.37
C GLY A 312 44.22 -4.68 3.17
N ARG A 313 44.45 -5.97 3.42
CA ARG A 313 44.58 -6.97 2.35
C ARG A 313 43.26 -7.23 1.68
N GLY A 314 43.21 -7.14 0.36
CA GLY A 314 42.09 -7.55 -0.46
C GLY A 314 41.95 -9.07 -0.55
N GLY A 315 40.74 -9.56 -0.46
CA GLY A 315 40.41 -10.96 -0.65
C GLY A 315 39.56 -11.18 -1.93
N ALA A 316 38.57 -12.03 -1.84
CA ALA A 316 37.62 -12.35 -2.91
C ALA A 316 36.78 -11.16 -3.35
N LEU A 317 36.43 -11.15 -4.62
CA LEU A 317 35.34 -10.37 -5.18
C LEU A 317 34.22 -11.32 -5.59
N GLN A 318 32.99 -10.90 -5.39
CA GLN A 318 31.81 -11.67 -5.80
C GLN A 318 30.68 -10.74 -6.25
N LEU A 319 30.20 -10.95 -7.46
CA LEU A 319 28.98 -10.33 -7.96
C LEU A 319 27.79 -10.86 -7.17
N ALA A 320 26.87 -9.95 -6.80
CA ALA A 320 25.72 -10.24 -5.94
C ALA A 320 24.38 -10.08 -6.67
N PRO A 321 23.26 -10.55 -6.07
CA PRO A 321 21.92 -10.45 -6.66
C PRO A 321 21.44 -9.01 -6.92
N ASP A 322 22.00 -8.00 -6.25
CA ASP A 322 21.75 -6.58 -6.47
C ASP A 322 22.67 -5.97 -7.53
N GLN A 323 23.36 -6.80 -8.31
CA GLN A 323 24.30 -6.48 -9.40
C GLN A 323 25.51 -5.64 -8.97
N LYS A 324 25.77 -5.57 -7.68
CA LYS A 324 26.97 -4.96 -7.12
C LYS A 324 28.05 -6.01 -6.91
N ILE A 325 29.31 -5.57 -6.85
CA ILE A 325 30.43 -6.46 -6.53
C ILE A 325 30.85 -6.21 -5.10
N TYR A 326 30.70 -7.21 -4.25
CA TYR A 326 31.18 -7.18 -2.87
C TYR A 326 32.59 -7.78 -2.76
N LEU A 327 33.38 -7.22 -1.84
CA LEU A 327 34.74 -7.66 -1.63
C LEU A 327 35.05 -7.79 -0.14
N THR A 328 35.90 -8.75 0.17
CA THR A 328 36.44 -8.94 1.53
C THR A 328 37.68 -8.13 1.74
N ILE A 329 37.80 -7.59 2.95
CA ILE A 329 39.05 -7.05 3.51
C ILE A 329 39.38 -7.90 4.73
N TYR A 330 40.55 -8.50 4.73
CA TYR A 330 40.93 -9.46 5.78
C TYR A 330 40.67 -8.95 7.19
N ASN A 331 39.98 -9.78 7.99
CA ASN A 331 39.68 -9.58 9.40
C ASN A 331 38.86 -8.32 9.72
N GLN A 332 38.13 -7.76 8.75
CA GLN A 332 37.22 -6.62 8.98
C GLN A 332 35.80 -7.08 9.31
N PRO A 333 35.08 -6.33 10.18
CA PRO A 333 33.67 -6.62 10.51
C PRO A 333 32.68 -5.98 9.50
N TRP A 334 33.09 -5.83 8.26
CA TRP A 334 32.25 -5.31 7.15
C TRP A 334 32.71 -5.84 5.80
N LEU A 335 31.79 -5.87 4.84
CA LEU A 335 32.08 -6.01 3.42
C LEU A 335 32.26 -4.63 2.77
N ALA A 336 33.23 -4.52 1.88
CA ALA A 336 33.30 -3.41 0.94
C ALA A 336 32.48 -3.73 -0.32
N CYS A 337 32.15 -2.70 -1.11
CA CYS A 337 31.30 -2.81 -2.29
C CYS A 337 31.75 -1.86 -3.41
N ILE A 338 31.69 -2.34 -4.63
CA ILE A 338 31.64 -1.52 -5.85
C ILE A 338 30.15 -1.35 -6.17
N GLU A 339 29.60 -0.15 -5.91
CA GLU A 339 28.15 0.11 -5.91
C GLU A 339 27.53 0.09 -7.31
N ASN A 340 28.28 0.48 -8.32
CA ASN A 340 27.84 0.58 -9.72
C ASN A 340 28.92 0.05 -10.66
N PRO A 341 29.16 -1.26 -10.68
CA PRO A 341 30.27 -1.86 -11.43
C PRO A 341 30.15 -1.71 -12.96
N ASN A 342 28.96 -1.45 -13.46
CA ASN A 342 28.70 -1.23 -14.90
C ASN A 342 29.01 0.22 -15.34
N SER A 343 29.31 1.12 -14.39
CA SER A 343 29.54 2.55 -14.70
C SER A 343 30.99 2.85 -15.13
N VAL A 344 31.14 3.83 -16.01
CA VAL A 344 32.43 4.42 -16.35
C VAL A 344 33.13 4.99 -15.11
N ILE A 345 32.38 5.46 -14.11
CA ILE A 345 32.90 5.97 -12.83
C ILE A 345 32.27 5.15 -11.70
N PRO A 346 32.90 4.02 -11.31
CA PRO A 346 32.39 3.21 -10.22
C PRO A 346 32.57 3.91 -8.85
N ILE A 347 31.62 3.66 -7.96
CA ILE A 347 31.66 4.17 -6.58
C ILE A 347 32.11 3.05 -5.65
N ILE A 348 33.10 3.33 -4.83
CA ILE A 348 33.64 2.36 -3.85
C ILE A 348 33.15 2.72 -2.45
N ASN A 349 32.45 1.79 -1.83
CA ASN A 349 32.01 1.88 -0.45
C ASN A 349 32.78 0.86 0.40
N LEU A 350 33.71 1.31 1.21
CA LEU A 350 34.59 0.43 2.00
C LEU A 350 33.87 -0.25 3.18
N GLN A 351 32.69 0.21 3.58
CA GLN A 351 31.91 -0.31 4.70
C GLN A 351 30.42 -0.45 4.30
N ALA A 352 30.19 -1.12 3.20
CA ALA A 352 28.85 -1.24 2.61
C ALA A 352 27.89 -2.08 3.48
N VAL A 353 28.38 -3.17 4.08
CA VAL A 353 27.58 -4.05 4.93
C VAL A 353 28.31 -4.32 6.23
N SER A 354 27.77 -3.86 7.35
CA SER A 354 28.29 -4.20 8.69
C SER A 354 27.93 -5.64 9.04
N LEU A 355 28.93 -6.43 9.42
CA LEU A 355 28.78 -7.84 9.82
C LEU A 355 28.70 -8.00 11.34
N ASP A 356 28.97 -6.97 12.12
CA ASP A 356 28.93 -7.02 13.58
C ASP A 356 27.49 -7.10 14.09
N ILE A 357 27.08 -8.28 14.55
CA ILE A 357 25.74 -8.59 15.04
C ILE A 357 25.79 -8.81 16.56
N PRO A 358 25.47 -7.81 17.39
CA PRO A 358 25.71 -7.85 18.85
C PRO A 358 24.98 -8.98 19.60
N THR A 359 23.97 -9.59 18.99
CA THR A 359 23.11 -10.59 19.63
C THR A 359 23.60 -12.03 19.49
N THR A 360 24.58 -12.31 18.64
CA THR A 360 25.03 -13.67 18.34
C THR A 360 26.09 -14.20 19.34
N GLY A 361 26.80 -13.30 20.00
CA GLY A 361 27.91 -13.66 20.88
C GLY A 361 29.22 -14.06 20.15
N TYR A 362 29.22 -13.94 18.80
CA TYR A 362 30.42 -14.09 17.96
C TYR A 362 30.96 -12.73 17.55
N SER A 363 32.15 -12.71 16.96
CA SER A 363 32.71 -11.53 16.30
C SER A 363 32.80 -11.85 14.81
N GLU A 364 31.69 -11.58 14.14
CA GLU A 364 31.53 -11.85 12.72
C GLU A 364 32.48 -10.99 11.90
N LYS A 365 33.25 -11.61 11.02
CA LYS A 365 34.24 -10.91 10.20
C LYS A 365 34.44 -11.55 8.85
N CYS A 366 34.81 -10.71 7.89
CA CYS A 366 35.42 -11.18 6.66
C CYS A 366 36.72 -11.91 6.95
N GLN A 367 36.96 -12.95 6.20
CA GLN A 367 38.28 -13.51 5.95
C GLN A 367 38.67 -13.22 4.49
N TYR A 368 39.42 -14.09 3.82
CA TYR A 368 39.80 -13.84 2.44
C TYR A 368 38.69 -14.24 1.43
N GLY A 369 37.85 -15.24 1.75
CA GLY A 369 36.93 -15.86 0.83
C GLY A 369 35.50 -15.29 0.87
N LEU A 370 34.82 -15.46 -0.26
CA LEU A 370 33.38 -15.32 -0.45
C LEU A 370 32.85 -16.59 -1.14
N PRO A 371 31.52 -16.85 -1.09
CA PRO A 371 30.96 -18.05 -1.71
C PRO A 371 31.27 -18.13 -3.20
N THR A 372 31.70 -19.30 -3.65
CA THR A 372 31.86 -19.61 -5.07
C THR A 372 30.54 -20.11 -5.61
N PHE A 373 30.04 -19.44 -6.61
CA PHE A 373 28.78 -19.78 -7.29
C PHE A 373 29.01 -20.22 -8.73
N ASN A 374 28.01 -20.88 -9.31
CA ASN A 374 27.84 -20.89 -10.75
C ASN A 374 27.57 -19.44 -11.19
N SER A 375 28.51 -18.86 -11.95
CA SER A 375 28.46 -17.43 -12.30
C SER A 375 27.20 -17.06 -13.09
N SER A 376 26.58 -18.02 -13.80
CA SER A 376 25.35 -17.78 -14.54
C SER A 376 24.13 -17.49 -13.66
N PHE A 377 24.20 -17.73 -12.33
CA PHE A 377 23.17 -17.27 -11.41
C PHE A 377 23.06 -15.74 -11.34
N PHE A 378 24.05 -15.02 -11.81
CA PHE A 378 24.13 -13.56 -11.81
C PHE A 378 24.01 -12.96 -13.22
N PHE A 379 23.60 -13.74 -14.21
CA PHE A 379 23.18 -13.21 -15.50
C PHE A 379 21.70 -12.82 -15.41
N PHE A 380 21.43 -11.53 -15.48
CA PHE A 380 20.10 -10.98 -15.36
C PHE A 380 19.74 -10.22 -16.62
N THR A 381 18.54 -10.49 -17.14
CA THR A 381 17.87 -9.63 -18.10
C THR A 381 17.17 -8.53 -17.30
N GLU A 382 17.41 -7.30 -17.65
CA GLU A 382 16.66 -6.17 -17.11
C GLU A 382 16.24 -5.24 -18.23
N PHE A 383 15.09 -4.63 -18.08
CA PHE A 383 14.64 -3.58 -18.96
C PHE A 383 13.95 -2.47 -18.19
N SER A 384 13.97 -1.29 -18.72
CA SER A 384 13.22 -0.14 -18.22
C SER A 384 12.10 0.21 -19.16
N ILE A 385 11.09 0.87 -18.63
CA ILE A 385 9.90 1.31 -19.36
C ILE A 385 9.87 2.83 -19.32
N GLU A 386 9.76 3.45 -20.51
CA GLU A 386 9.58 4.88 -20.65
C GLU A 386 8.14 5.16 -21.05
N THR A 387 7.38 5.81 -20.21
CA THR A 387 5.95 6.12 -20.30
C THR A 387 4.99 4.91 -20.20
N SER A 388 3.91 5.10 -19.46
CA SER A 388 2.83 4.11 -19.29
C SER A 388 1.44 4.74 -19.34
N CYS A 389 1.26 5.77 -20.20
CA CYS A 389 0.00 6.49 -20.30
C CYS A 389 -0.78 6.06 -21.54
N PHE A 390 -2.11 6.00 -21.40
CA PHE A 390 -2.99 5.69 -22.52
C PHE A 390 -2.83 6.71 -23.65
N THR A 391 -2.81 6.21 -24.87
CA THR A 391 -2.50 6.92 -26.13
C THR A 391 -1.03 7.23 -26.38
N ASP A 392 -0.17 7.12 -25.38
CA ASP A 392 1.25 7.32 -25.59
C ASP A 392 1.94 6.03 -26.06
N THR A 393 3.05 6.19 -26.74
CA THR A 393 3.90 5.08 -27.11
C THR A 393 4.79 4.71 -25.93
N THR A 394 4.62 3.49 -25.41
CA THR A 394 5.48 2.94 -24.37
C THR A 394 6.73 2.37 -25.00
N TYR A 395 7.90 2.89 -24.63
CA TYR A 395 9.20 2.39 -25.07
C TYR A 395 9.80 1.48 -24.01
N PHE A 396 10.48 0.43 -24.48
CA PHE A 396 11.19 -0.53 -23.65
C PHE A 396 12.67 -0.45 -23.94
N HIS A 397 13.49 -0.25 -22.93
CA HIS A 397 14.93 -0.14 -23.06
C HIS A 397 15.58 -1.30 -22.34
N LEU A 398 16.24 -2.17 -23.11
CA LEU A 398 16.97 -3.28 -22.55
C LEU A 398 18.27 -2.77 -21.92
N GLY A 399 18.45 -3.06 -20.63
CA GLY A 399 19.66 -2.71 -19.86
C GLY A 399 20.81 -3.71 -20.03
N THR A 400 20.48 -4.94 -20.45
CA THR A 400 21.45 -6.02 -20.60
C THR A 400 22.24 -5.89 -21.90
N THR A 401 23.55 -6.00 -21.82
CA THR A 401 24.47 -6.01 -22.98
C THR A 401 24.90 -7.45 -23.31
N TYR A 402 25.58 -7.65 -24.44
CA TYR A 402 26.07 -8.96 -24.91
C TYR A 402 24.97 -10.00 -25.14
N ILE A 403 23.87 -9.57 -25.72
CA ILE A 403 22.77 -10.44 -26.15
C ILE A 403 22.74 -10.55 -27.68
N ASP A 404 22.41 -11.72 -28.20
CA ASP A 404 22.29 -11.98 -29.64
C ASP A 404 20.90 -11.66 -30.16
N SER A 405 19.90 -11.87 -29.34
CA SER A 405 18.50 -11.57 -29.65
C SER A 405 17.64 -11.42 -28.42
N VAL A 406 16.49 -10.75 -28.58
CA VAL A 406 15.50 -10.57 -27.53
C VAL A 406 14.11 -10.88 -28.07
N HIS A 407 13.31 -11.56 -27.28
CA HIS A 407 11.90 -11.79 -27.58
C HIS A 407 11.04 -11.05 -26.54
N TRP A 408 10.10 -10.27 -27.02
CA TRP A 408 9.17 -9.53 -26.21
C TRP A 408 7.76 -10.08 -26.33
N ASN A 409 7.07 -10.22 -25.21
CA ASN A 409 5.63 -10.45 -25.13
C ASN A 409 5.01 -9.35 -24.27
N PHE A 410 4.31 -8.41 -24.90
CA PHE A 410 3.77 -7.22 -24.25
C PHE A 410 2.47 -7.47 -23.47
N ASN A 411 1.94 -8.70 -23.49
CA ASN A 411 0.70 -9.05 -22.77
C ASN A 411 0.69 -10.53 -22.38
N TYR A 412 1.64 -10.95 -21.55
CA TYR A 412 1.75 -12.31 -21.03
C TYR A 412 0.67 -12.57 -19.94
N PRO A 413 0.00 -13.71 -19.85
CA PRO A 413 0.14 -14.93 -20.69
C PRO A 413 -0.88 -15.02 -21.84
N SER A 414 -1.37 -13.89 -22.38
CA SER A 414 -2.32 -13.95 -23.49
C SER A 414 -1.72 -14.70 -24.67
N ASN A 415 -2.50 -15.62 -25.24
CA ASN A 415 -2.10 -16.48 -26.37
C ASN A 415 -2.07 -15.74 -27.72
N LEU A 416 -1.96 -14.44 -27.73
CA LEU A 416 -1.69 -13.65 -28.90
C LEU A 416 -0.19 -13.38 -28.95
N PRO A 417 0.60 -14.17 -29.69
CA PRO A 417 2.03 -13.94 -29.80
C PRO A 417 2.23 -12.69 -30.66
N ILE A 418 2.41 -11.56 -30.04
CA ILE A 418 3.09 -10.46 -30.70
C ILE A 418 4.59 -10.73 -30.50
N TRP A 419 5.05 -11.80 -31.14
CA TRP A 419 6.47 -12.09 -31.25
C TRP A 419 7.05 -11.09 -32.27
N GLN A 420 7.54 -9.98 -31.77
CA GLN A 420 8.44 -9.19 -32.58
C GLN A 420 9.84 -9.73 -32.34
N ASN A 421 10.36 -10.52 -33.30
CA ASN A 421 11.77 -10.82 -33.39
C ASN A 421 12.50 -9.50 -33.72
N HIS A 422 12.73 -8.68 -32.72
CA HIS A 422 13.52 -7.49 -32.89
C HIS A 422 14.90 -7.76 -32.31
N ILE A 423 15.89 -7.66 -33.18
CA ILE A 423 17.28 -7.39 -32.84
C ILE A 423 17.34 -5.94 -32.26
N ASP A 424 16.27 -5.15 -32.39
CA ASP A 424 16.12 -3.85 -31.78
C ASP A 424 15.94 -3.99 -30.28
N VAL A 425 16.94 -3.57 -29.57
CA VAL A 425 17.01 -3.55 -28.11
C VAL A 425 15.98 -2.63 -27.46
N ASN A 426 15.26 -1.82 -28.22
CA ASN A 426 14.31 -0.81 -27.73
C ASN A 426 12.98 -0.85 -28.50
N PRO A 427 12.16 -1.90 -28.34
CA PRO A 427 10.84 -1.95 -28.94
C PRO A 427 9.88 -0.93 -28.31
N TYR A 428 8.75 -0.73 -28.99
CA TYR A 428 7.66 0.07 -28.45
C TYR A 428 6.32 -0.62 -28.64
N PHE A 429 5.37 -0.27 -27.77
CA PHE A 429 4.01 -0.77 -27.83
C PHE A 429 3.01 0.31 -27.38
N ILE A 430 1.79 0.29 -27.92
CA ILE A 430 0.71 1.20 -27.51
C ILE A 430 -0.34 0.35 -26.81
N TYR A 431 -0.59 0.65 -25.53
CA TYR A 431 -1.52 -0.07 -24.68
C TYR A 431 -2.87 0.63 -24.58
N GLU A 432 -3.93 -0.15 -24.40
CA GLU A 432 -5.19 0.32 -23.81
C GLU A 432 -5.01 0.51 -22.30
N GLN A 433 -6.01 1.13 -21.62
CA GLN A 433 -5.97 1.18 -20.16
C GLN A 433 -6.02 -0.22 -19.56
N GLY A 434 -5.20 -0.49 -18.58
CA GLY A 434 -5.16 -1.76 -17.89
C GLY A 434 -3.80 -2.09 -17.28
N THR A 435 -3.74 -3.24 -16.64
CA THR A 435 -2.50 -3.80 -16.11
C THR A 435 -2.07 -4.96 -16.99
N TYR A 436 -0.82 -4.91 -17.44
CA TYR A 436 -0.24 -5.87 -18.36
C TYR A 436 1.03 -6.44 -17.76
N VAL A 437 1.30 -7.70 -18.02
CA VAL A 437 2.59 -8.32 -17.73
C VAL A 437 3.39 -8.35 -19.01
N VAL A 438 4.54 -7.71 -19.00
CA VAL A 438 5.49 -7.70 -20.11
C VAL A 438 6.54 -8.77 -19.81
N GLN A 439 6.72 -9.69 -20.73
CA GLN A 439 7.78 -10.69 -20.70
C GLN A 439 8.88 -10.30 -21.69
N CYS A 440 10.10 -10.26 -21.21
CA CYS A 440 11.30 -10.14 -22.04
C CYS A 440 12.14 -11.39 -21.89
N ILE A 441 12.48 -12.02 -22.99
CA ILE A 441 13.41 -13.17 -23.05
C ILE A 441 14.62 -12.71 -23.83
N SER A 442 15.75 -12.58 -23.15
CA SER A 442 17.03 -12.31 -23.81
C SER A 442 17.75 -13.62 -24.14
N PHE A 443 18.43 -13.63 -25.25
CA PHE A 443 19.24 -14.76 -25.69
C PHE A 443 20.65 -14.25 -25.97
N ASN A 444 21.64 -14.98 -25.52
CA ASN A 444 22.96 -14.96 -26.13
C ASN A 444 23.26 -16.32 -26.73
N ALA A 445 24.33 -16.47 -27.48
CA ALA A 445 24.67 -17.73 -28.18
C ALA A 445 24.51 -18.96 -27.28
N ASN A 446 24.43 -18.81 -26.01
CA ASN A 446 24.74 -19.80 -25.04
C ASN A 446 23.63 -20.08 -24.04
N PHE A 447 22.71 -19.15 -23.78
CA PHE A 447 21.52 -19.38 -22.96
C PHE A 447 20.53 -18.23 -23.06
N SER A 448 19.38 -18.38 -22.40
CA SER A 448 18.35 -17.35 -22.34
C SER A 448 17.98 -17.07 -20.89
N ASP A 449 17.66 -15.81 -20.62
CA ASP A 449 17.03 -15.39 -19.37
C ASP A 449 15.68 -14.73 -19.66
N THR A 450 14.77 -14.83 -18.71
CA THR A 450 13.40 -14.33 -18.85
C THR A 450 13.03 -13.46 -17.67
N VAL A 451 12.67 -12.23 -17.94
CA VAL A 451 12.17 -11.31 -16.93
C VAL A 451 10.73 -10.92 -17.22
N TYR A 452 9.98 -10.65 -16.15
CA TYR A 452 8.60 -10.19 -16.19
C TYR A 452 8.49 -8.90 -15.43
N GLU A 453 7.90 -7.89 -16.07
CA GLU A 453 7.57 -6.63 -15.46
C GLU A 453 6.08 -6.35 -15.59
N THR A 454 5.49 -5.79 -14.55
CA THR A 454 4.08 -5.41 -14.57
C THR A 454 3.96 -3.92 -14.83
N ILE A 455 3.26 -3.56 -15.91
CA ILE A 455 2.98 -2.18 -16.28
C ILE A 455 1.50 -1.89 -16.05
N THR A 456 1.20 -0.78 -15.38
CA THR A 456 -0.15 -0.24 -15.29
C THR A 456 -0.25 1.00 -16.16
N VAL A 457 -1.16 0.94 -17.15
CA VAL A 457 -1.41 2.02 -18.10
C VAL A 457 -2.63 2.79 -17.66
N ASN A 458 -2.45 4.05 -17.32
CA ASN A 458 -3.48 4.93 -16.78
C ASN A 458 -3.92 5.95 -17.81
N TYR A 459 -5.14 6.49 -17.64
CA TYR A 459 -5.55 7.73 -18.29
C TYR A 459 -4.96 8.94 -17.54
N LEU A 460 -4.86 10.06 -18.27
CA LEU A 460 -4.75 11.35 -17.61
C LEU A 460 -5.96 11.51 -16.65
N PRO A 461 -5.77 11.94 -15.41
CA PRO A 461 -6.89 12.16 -14.49
C PRO A 461 -7.95 13.07 -15.10
N TRP A 462 -9.17 12.99 -14.63
CA TRP A 462 -10.22 13.91 -15.04
C TRP A 462 -11.16 14.26 -13.88
N ALA A 463 -11.72 15.44 -13.90
CA ALA A 463 -12.73 15.86 -12.94
C ALA A 463 -13.85 16.62 -13.65
N ASN A 464 -15.03 16.57 -13.07
CA ASN A 464 -16.16 17.41 -13.47
C ASN A 464 -16.87 17.89 -12.20
N LEU A 465 -16.62 19.11 -11.82
CA LEU A 465 -17.21 19.74 -10.64
C LEU A 465 -18.61 20.35 -10.93
N GLY A 466 -19.10 20.18 -12.17
CA GLY A 466 -20.40 20.67 -12.57
C GLY A 466 -20.41 22.16 -12.95
N PRO A 467 -21.62 22.78 -13.03
CA PRO A 467 -21.75 24.17 -13.42
C PRO A 467 -21.23 25.11 -12.35
N SER A 468 -20.53 26.18 -12.77
CA SER A 468 -20.03 27.23 -11.90
C SER A 468 -20.72 28.58 -12.25
N PRO A 469 -21.26 29.35 -11.28
CA PRO A 469 -21.28 29.04 -9.85
C PRO A 469 -22.26 27.93 -9.49
N ALA A 470 -21.93 27.12 -8.48
CA ALA A 470 -22.84 26.24 -7.79
C ALA A 470 -23.49 26.98 -6.62
N ILE A 471 -24.74 26.65 -6.34
CA ILE A 471 -25.51 27.33 -5.28
C ILE A 471 -25.59 26.42 -4.06
N LEU A 472 -25.13 26.92 -2.93
CA LEU A 472 -25.21 26.27 -1.62
C LEU A 472 -26.30 26.92 -0.79
N CYS A 473 -27.21 26.13 -0.26
CA CYS A 473 -28.23 26.61 0.68
C CYS A 473 -27.68 26.72 2.11
N SER A 474 -28.30 27.54 2.96
CA SER A 474 -28.01 27.62 4.37
C SER A 474 -28.02 26.22 5.00
N ASP A 475 -27.04 25.94 5.88
CA ASP A 475 -26.89 24.67 6.60
C ASP A 475 -26.83 23.41 5.72
N SER A 476 -26.64 23.56 4.41
CA SER A 476 -26.42 22.45 3.50
C SER A 476 -24.96 22.24 3.18
N THR A 477 -24.63 21.06 2.69
CA THR A 477 -23.28 20.70 2.26
C THR A 477 -23.34 20.12 0.86
N MET A 478 -22.25 20.27 0.12
CA MET A 478 -22.06 19.70 -1.21
C MET A 478 -20.82 18.79 -1.16
N GLU A 479 -20.97 17.52 -1.56
CA GLU A 479 -19.88 16.55 -1.52
C GLU A 479 -19.45 16.22 -2.96
N TYR A 480 -18.14 16.24 -3.19
CA TYR A 480 -17.51 15.75 -4.41
C TYR A 480 -16.75 14.48 -4.12
N ASP A 481 -17.04 13.43 -4.86
CA ASP A 481 -16.34 12.16 -4.83
C ASP A 481 -15.62 11.94 -6.18
N LEU A 482 -14.28 12.03 -6.13
CA LEU A 482 -13.38 11.84 -7.26
C LEU A 482 -12.58 10.52 -7.15
N SER A 483 -12.99 9.62 -6.26
CA SER A 483 -12.33 8.34 -5.99
C SER A 483 -12.26 7.39 -7.20
N TYR A 484 -12.99 7.70 -8.26
CA TYR A 484 -12.90 6.99 -9.55
C TYR A 484 -11.55 7.24 -10.28
N ASN A 485 -10.73 8.20 -9.83
CA ASN A 485 -9.35 8.39 -10.27
C ASN A 485 -8.41 7.52 -9.41
N ASP A 486 -8.45 6.21 -9.59
CA ASP A 486 -7.65 5.27 -8.83
C ASP A 486 -6.14 5.49 -9.07
N GLY A 487 -5.35 5.39 -7.98
CA GLY A 487 -3.91 5.61 -8.03
C GLY A 487 -3.46 7.07 -8.20
N CYS A 488 -4.39 8.05 -8.12
CA CYS A 488 -4.07 9.46 -8.20
C CYS A 488 -3.85 10.10 -6.83
N THR A 489 -3.08 11.18 -6.81
CA THR A 489 -2.98 12.08 -5.68
C THR A 489 -3.86 13.30 -5.90
N PHE A 490 -4.43 13.83 -4.82
CA PHE A 490 -5.37 14.96 -4.85
C PHE A 490 -4.81 16.12 -4.05
N LEU A 491 -5.05 17.33 -4.53
CA LEU A 491 -4.79 18.55 -3.79
C LEU A 491 -5.96 19.51 -4.00
N TRP A 492 -6.84 19.58 -3.00
CA TRP A 492 -7.90 20.58 -2.94
C TRP A 492 -7.39 21.88 -2.35
N THR A 493 -7.75 22.98 -2.95
CA THR A 493 -7.49 24.33 -2.45
C THR A 493 -8.81 25.07 -2.41
N ALA A 494 -9.20 25.53 -1.22
CA ALA A 494 -10.37 26.35 -1.00
C ALA A 494 -9.93 27.80 -0.73
N ASP A 495 -10.29 28.73 -1.59
CA ASP A 495 -10.16 30.16 -1.36
C ASP A 495 -11.50 30.73 -0.86
N LEU A 496 -11.56 30.98 0.44
CA LEU A 496 -12.75 31.50 1.12
C LEU A 496 -12.70 33.02 1.32
N GLY A 497 -11.79 33.69 0.60
CA GLY A 497 -11.63 35.15 0.65
C GLY A 497 -10.86 35.67 1.86
N THR A 498 -11.01 35.06 3.02
CA THR A 498 -10.32 35.45 4.27
C THR A 498 -9.18 34.52 4.65
N TYR A 499 -9.21 33.29 4.21
CA TYR A 499 -8.16 32.26 4.39
C TYR A 499 -8.27 31.19 3.31
N THR A 500 -7.18 30.46 3.10
CA THR A 500 -7.13 29.29 2.23
C THR A 500 -7.03 28.02 3.05
N TYR A 501 -7.66 26.96 2.59
CA TYR A 501 -7.60 25.62 3.18
C TYR A 501 -7.18 24.61 2.11
N THR A 502 -6.46 23.56 2.47
CA THR A 502 -6.03 22.49 1.55
C THR A 502 -6.38 21.12 2.12
N ASP A 503 -6.75 20.20 1.25
CA ASP A 503 -6.99 18.79 1.57
C ASP A 503 -6.42 17.89 0.48
N THR A 504 -6.16 16.62 0.80
CA THR A 504 -5.55 15.64 -0.11
C THR A 504 -6.40 14.38 -0.28
N LEU A 505 -7.63 14.39 0.19
CA LEU A 505 -8.54 13.26 0.03
C LEU A 505 -9.24 13.28 -1.35
N PRO A 506 -9.61 12.12 -1.91
CA PRO A 506 -10.39 12.04 -3.14
C PRO A 506 -11.82 12.56 -2.97
N THR A 507 -12.33 12.64 -1.75
CA THR A 507 -13.64 13.17 -1.41
C THR A 507 -13.48 14.51 -0.70
N PHE A 508 -14.29 15.50 -1.07
CA PHE A 508 -14.23 16.82 -0.47
C PHE A 508 -15.63 17.36 -0.17
N LEU A 509 -15.83 17.85 1.06
CA LEU A 509 -17.09 18.39 1.52
C LEU A 509 -17.03 19.93 1.53
N ILE A 510 -17.94 20.57 0.83
CA ILE A 510 -18.07 22.03 0.76
C ILE A 510 -19.24 22.47 1.66
N ASP A 511 -18.97 23.29 2.65
CA ASP A 511 -19.93 23.84 3.60
C ASP A 511 -19.93 25.38 3.63
N LYS A 512 -19.13 26.02 2.76
CA LYS A 512 -18.96 27.49 2.73
C LYS A 512 -18.89 28.00 1.30
N PRO A 513 -19.27 29.29 1.07
CA PRO A 513 -19.05 29.93 -0.22
C PRO A 513 -17.56 30.20 -0.43
N GLY A 514 -17.11 30.10 -1.67
CA GLY A 514 -15.72 30.31 -2.04
C GLY A 514 -15.38 29.74 -3.41
N THR A 515 -14.10 29.80 -3.75
CA THR A 515 -13.56 29.14 -4.95
C THR A 515 -12.81 27.89 -4.53
N TYR A 516 -13.22 26.76 -5.05
CA TYR A 516 -12.60 25.47 -4.77
C TYR A 516 -11.92 24.97 -6.03
N THR A 517 -10.64 24.60 -5.90
CA THR A 517 -9.84 24.06 -6.99
C THR A 517 -9.30 22.72 -6.56
N VAL A 518 -9.43 21.70 -7.41
CA VAL A 518 -8.77 20.41 -7.24
C VAL A 518 -7.69 20.24 -8.29
N GLU A 519 -6.49 19.85 -7.85
CA GLU A 519 -5.44 19.32 -8.70
C GLU A 519 -5.37 17.80 -8.48
N ILE A 520 -5.45 17.05 -9.57
CA ILE A 520 -5.39 15.58 -9.55
C ILE A 520 -4.18 15.17 -10.37
N THR A 521 -3.29 14.40 -9.76
CA THR A 521 -2.01 14.02 -10.36
C THR A 521 -1.83 12.50 -10.32
N ASN A 522 -1.38 11.94 -11.43
CA ASN A 522 -0.81 10.60 -11.53
C ASN A 522 0.44 10.64 -12.39
N ASP A 523 1.02 9.48 -12.69
CA ASP A 523 2.23 9.39 -13.53
C ASP A 523 2.02 9.93 -14.97
N CYS A 524 0.76 10.07 -15.41
CA CYS A 524 0.41 10.60 -16.72
C CYS A 524 0.32 12.13 -16.74
N GLY A 525 0.25 12.79 -15.61
CA GLY A 525 0.21 14.24 -15.51
C GLY A 525 -0.75 14.76 -14.45
N THR A 526 -0.92 16.07 -14.49
CA THR A 526 -1.80 16.79 -13.55
C THR A 526 -2.89 17.53 -14.32
N ILE A 527 -4.12 17.43 -13.83
CA ILE A 527 -5.23 18.30 -14.26
C ILE A 527 -5.65 19.21 -13.12
N SER A 528 -6.25 20.33 -13.45
CA SER A 528 -6.79 21.28 -12.49
C SER A 528 -8.20 21.69 -12.90
N GLU A 529 -9.17 21.56 -11.98
CA GLU A 529 -10.56 21.97 -12.16
C GLU A 529 -10.98 22.87 -10.99
N SER A 530 -11.85 23.86 -11.29
CA SER A 530 -12.29 24.81 -10.29
C SER A 530 -13.77 25.05 -10.35
N ILE A 531 -14.39 25.26 -9.18
CA ILE A 531 -15.79 25.63 -9.04
C ILE A 531 -15.92 26.82 -8.09
N VAL A 532 -16.78 27.77 -8.44
CA VAL A 532 -17.21 28.85 -7.55
C VAL A 532 -18.48 28.39 -6.86
N VAL A 533 -18.55 28.51 -5.55
CA VAL A 533 -19.72 28.20 -4.74
C VAL A 533 -20.22 29.48 -4.09
N GLU A 534 -21.47 29.79 -4.27
CA GLU A 534 -22.12 30.96 -3.72
C GLU A 534 -23.23 30.55 -2.77
N TYR A 535 -23.46 31.32 -1.69
CA TYR A 535 -24.59 31.10 -0.79
C TYR A 535 -25.84 31.76 -1.31
N ASN A 536 -26.90 31.01 -1.32
CA ASN A 536 -28.26 31.55 -1.41
C ASN A 536 -28.86 31.59 -0.01
N GLU A 537 -28.65 32.67 0.66
CA GLU A 537 -29.23 32.96 1.98
C GLU A 537 -30.63 33.52 1.78
N ILE A 538 -31.64 32.80 2.25
CA ILE A 538 -33.05 33.22 2.20
C ILE A 538 -33.48 33.47 3.65
N GLU A 539 -33.84 34.69 3.96
CA GLU A 539 -34.31 35.07 5.30
C GLU A 539 -35.76 35.58 5.25
N PRO A 540 -36.75 34.69 5.11
CA PRO A 540 -38.13 35.12 5.18
C PRO A 540 -38.47 35.55 6.62
N ASN A 541 -39.10 36.72 6.77
CA ASN A 541 -39.43 37.27 8.09
C ASN A 541 -40.87 37.80 8.09
N LEU A 542 -41.74 37.17 8.84
CA LEU A 542 -43.14 37.56 9.01
C LEU A 542 -43.36 38.52 10.16
N GLY A 543 -42.30 38.91 10.89
CA GLY A 543 -42.40 39.77 12.06
C GLY A 543 -42.61 38.95 13.35
N VAL A 544 -43.17 39.63 14.37
CA VAL A 544 -43.46 39.03 15.69
C VAL A 544 -44.91 38.57 15.74
N ASN A 545 -45.21 37.61 16.57
CA ASN A 545 -46.59 37.14 16.83
C ASN A 545 -47.52 38.32 17.15
N VAL A 546 -48.70 38.26 16.63
CA VAL A 546 -49.69 39.32 16.72
C VAL A 546 -50.90 38.80 17.50
N SER A 547 -51.24 39.52 18.60
CA SER A 547 -52.42 39.24 19.40
C SER A 547 -53.17 40.53 19.73
N GLY A 548 -54.41 40.41 20.18
CA GLY A 548 -55.22 41.55 20.58
C GLY A 548 -55.74 42.42 19.41
N ILE A 549 -56.00 41.82 18.26
CA ILE A 549 -56.61 42.46 17.10
C ILE A 549 -58.04 41.96 16.99
N CYS A 550 -58.99 42.85 16.66
CA CYS A 550 -60.37 42.44 16.41
C CYS A 550 -60.52 41.64 15.09
N ALA A 551 -61.27 40.55 15.12
CA ALA A 551 -61.54 39.72 13.96
C ALA A 551 -62.15 40.44 12.74
N THR A 552 -62.64 41.67 12.92
CA THR A 552 -63.09 42.51 11.81
C THR A 552 -61.99 43.33 11.12
N SER A 553 -60.72 43.24 11.60
CA SER A 553 -59.59 43.98 11.09
C SER A 553 -58.49 43.03 10.57
N PRO A 554 -58.63 42.48 9.35
CA PRO A 554 -57.67 41.55 8.80
C PRO A 554 -56.29 42.17 8.63
N ILE A 555 -55.23 41.37 8.82
CA ILE A 555 -53.83 41.78 8.64
C ILE A 555 -53.25 41.15 7.40
N THR A 556 -52.35 41.85 6.73
CA THR A 556 -51.57 41.33 5.63
C THR A 556 -50.23 40.79 6.20
N LEU A 557 -49.96 39.52 5.91
CA LEU A 557 -48.64 38.90 6.18
C LEU A 557 -47.80 39.01 4.92
N ASP A 558 -46.58 39.48 5.02
CA ASP A 558 -45.69 39.76 3.93
C ASP A 558 -44.38 38.95 4.14
N ALA A 559 -44.12 37.98 3.26
CA ALA A 559 -42.96 37.10 3.25
C ALA A 559 -41.95 37.48 2.17
N THR A 560 -42.07 38.70 1.59
CA THR A 560 -41.24 39.14 0.46
C THR A 560 -39.76 39.04 0.81
N VAL A 561 -39.00 38.31 -0.01
CA VAL A 561 -37.52 38.25 0.04
C VAL A 561 -36.95 38.74 -1.29
N THR A 562 -35.74 39.30 -1.24
CA THR A 562 -34.98 39.65 -2.45
C THR A 562 -33.85 38.66 -2.65
N SER A 563 -33.65 38.14 -3.84
CA SER A 563 -32.56 37.23 -4.18
C SER A 563 -31.98 37.56 -5.54
N THR A 564 -30.66 37.40 -5.65
CA THR A 564 -29.92 37.48 -6.92
C THR A 564 -29.93 36.19 -7.71
N PHE A 565 -30.33 35.09 -7.08
CA PHE A 565 -30.25 33.73 -7.64
C PHE A 565 -31.52 33.28 -8.37
N GLY A 566 -32.56 34.09 -8.39
CA GLY A 566 -33.80 33.79 -9.10
C GLY A 566 -35.04 34.42 -8.46
N THR A 567 -36.19 34.15 -9.05
CA THR A 567 -37.49 34.65 -8.53
C THR A 567 -37.92 33.75 -7.38
N PRO A 568 -38.25 34.35 -6.19
CA PRO A 568 -38.77 33.56 -5.08
C PRO A 568 -40.13 32.93 -5.39
N GLY A 569 -40.27 31.68 -4.99
CA GLY A 569 -41.54 30.96 -4.97
C GLY A 569 -42.05 30.83 -3.53
N TYR A 570 -43.32 31.01 -3.28
CA TYR A 570 -43.93 30.98 -1.97
C TYR A 570 -44.92 29.85 -1.84
N SER A 571 -45.01 29.23 -0.70
CA SER A 571 -45.99 28.20 -0.38
C SER A 571 -46.43 28.29 1.06
N TRP A 572 -47.65 28.76 1.26
CA TRP A 572 -48.23 28.91 2.60
C TRP A 572 -48.97 27.63 3.02
N ASN A 573 -49.02 27.41 4.35
CA ASN A 573 -49.81 26.29 4.89
C ASN A 573 -51.34 26.42 4.62
N THR A 574 -51.78 27.60 4.26
CA THR A 574 -53.15 27.91 3.85
C THR A 574 -53.44 27.62 2.40
N GLY A 575 -52.41 27.30 1.59
CA GLY A 575 -52.49 26.89 0.21
C GLY A 575 -52.18 27.97 -0.84
N GLU A 576 -51.95 29.22 -0.42
CA GLU A 576 -51.57 30.29 -1.32
C GLU A 576 -50.10 30.19 -1.73
N SER A 577 -49.79 30.79 -2.90
CA SER A 577 -48.44 30.83 -3.46
C SER A 577 -47.95 32.28 -3.75
N THR A 578 -48.55 33.24 -3.14
CA THR A 578 -48.21 34.67 -3.30
C THR A 578 -47.22 35.12 -2.19
N GLU A 579 -46.46 36.15 -2.49
CA GLU A 579 -45.53 36.77 -1.52
C GLU A 579 -46.20 37.32 -0.24
N THR A 580 -47.50 37.67 -0.38
CA THR A 580 -48.32 38.18 0.72
C THR A 580 -49.64 37.40 0.77
N ILE A 581 -50.19 37.22 2.00
CA ILE A 581 -51.53 36.70 2.25
C ILE A 581 -52.25 37.56 3.26
N ILE A 582 -53.59 37.41 3.35
CA ILE A 582 -54.42 38.06 4.34
C ILE A 582 -54.81 37.03 5.40
N ALA A 583 -54.41 37.24 6.63
CA ALA A 583 -54.88 36.46 7.75
C ALA A 583 -56.29 36.94 8.15
N LEU A 584 -57.25 36.02 8.18
CA LEU A 584 -58.67 36.30 8.46
C LEU A 584 -59.17 35.66 9.76
N TYR A 585 -58.38 34.81 10.38
CA TYR A 585 -58.73 34.04 11.59
C TYR A 585 -57.47 33.74 12.39
N SER A 586 -57.68 33.38 13.63
CA SER A 586 -56.56 32.98 14.55
C SER A 586 -55.99 31.67 14.10
N ASP A 587 -54.70 31.66 13.76
CA ASP A 587 -53.95 30.47 13.38
C ASP A 587 -52.42 30.76 13.41
N THR A 588 -51.65 29.71 13.27
CA THR A 588 -50.22 29.80 12.95
C THR A 588 -50.03 29.72 11.42
N PHE A 589 -49.64 30.83 10.83
CA PHE A 589 -49.32 30.92 9.41
C PHE A 589 -47.86 30.58 9.18
N VAL A 590 -47.63 29.62 8.29
CA VAL A 590 -46.28 29.14 7.92
C VAL A 590 -46.09 29.36 6.43
N VAL A 591 -44.96 29.96 6.06
CA VAL A 591 -44.55 30.11 4.66
C VAL A 591 -43.23 29.43 4.41
N ASN A 592 -43.15 28.65 3.33
CA ASN A 592 -41.92 28.15 2.72
C ASN A 592 -41.57 29.05 1.54
N VAL A 593 -40.38 29.63 1.55
CA VAL A 593 -39.84 30.45 0.47
C VAL A 593 -38.74 29.65 -0.25
N THR A 594 -38.85 29.47 -1.56
CA THR A 594 -37.88 28.70 -2.36
C THR A 594 -37.25 29.59 -3.42
N VAL A 595 -35.93 29.61 -3.50
CA VAL A 595 -35.14 30.29 -4.53
C VAL A 595 -33.99 29.37 -4.96
N ALA A 596 -33.84 29.10 -6.26
CA ALA A 596 -32.78 28.26 -6.83
C ALA A 596 -32.62 26.91 -6.09
N ASN A 597 -33.73 26.24 -5.77
CA ASN A 597 -33.82 24.98 -5.02
C ASN A 597 -33.46 25.06 -3.50
N CYS A 598 -33.15 26.22 -2.99
CA CYS A 598 -33.05 26.44 -1.54
C CYS A 598 -34.43 26.81 -0.97
N THR A 599 -34.79 26.23 0.15
CA THR A 599 -36.10 26.48 0.79
C THR A 599 -35.89 26.77 2.26
N GLU A 600 -36.38 27.93 2.70
CA GLU A 600 -36.43 28.34 4.12
C GLU A 600 -37.85 28.55 4.58
N SER A 601 -38.15 28.28 5.81
CA SER A 601 -39.44 28.34 6.43
C SER A 601 -39.48 29.30 7.58
N THR A 602 -40.54 30.11 7.63
CA THR A 602 -40.82 30.96 8.81
C THR A 602 -42.30 30.87 9.16
N SER A 603 -42.64 31.24 10.40
CA SER A 603 -44.02 31.20 10.89
C SER A 603 -44.32 32.42 11.76
N ILE A 604 -45.60 32.75 11.79
CA ILE A 604 -46.17 33.79 12.66
C ILE A 604 -47.48 33.29 13.25
N GLU A 605 -47.70 33.55 14.53
CA GLU A 605 -48.94 33.28 15.21
C GLU A 605 -49.78 34.55 15.23
N VAL A 606 -51.01 34.42 14.73
CA VAL A 606 -51.98 35.52 14.73
C VAL A 606 -53.16 35.12 15.59
N GLU A 607 -53.48 35.94 16.60
CA GLU A 607 -54.57 35.68 17.52
C GLU A 607 -55.56 36.88 17.47
N TYR A 608 -56.79 36.60 17.03
CA TYR A 608 -57.86 37.57 16.93
C TYR A 608 -58.80 37.48 18.12
N ASP A 609 -59.18 38.63 18.66
CA ASP A 609 -60.31 38.75 19.62
C ASP A 609 -61.64 38.65 18.86
N MET A 610 -62.55 37.92 19.46
CA MET A 610 -63.94 37.85 18.93
C MET A 610 -64.74 39.04 19.40
N PRO A 611 -65.71 39.51 18.61
CA PRO A 611 -66.65 40.55 19.08
C PRO A 611 -67.34 40.14 20.36
N LEU A 612 -67.47 41.11 21.28
CA LEU A 612 -68.12 40.90 22.56
C LEU A 612 -69.61 40.77 22.43
N ASN A 613 -70.24 39.90 23.27
CA ASN A 613 -71.66 39.74 23.44
C ASN A 613 -71.91 39.34 24.90
N VAL A 614 -71.91 40.35 25.72
CA VAL A 614 -72.06 40.17 27.20
C VAL A 614 -73.52 39.95 27.50
N PHE A 615 -73.84 38.85 28.17
CA PHE A 615 -75.21 38.55 28.61
C PHE A 615 -75.21 37.83 29.97
N LEU A 616 -75.67 38.52 31.01
CA LEU A 616 -75.70 38.00 32.39
C LEU A 616 -76.92 37.14 32.69
N GLY A 617 -77.83 37.09 31.76
CA GLY A 617 -79.11 36.36 31.95
C GLY A 617 -80.26 37.24 32.30
N GLN A 618 -81.43 36.69 32.63
CA GLN A 618 -82.63 37.39 33.11
C GLN A 618 -82.54 37.62 34.60
N ASP A 619 -83.22 38.69 35.11
CA ASP A 619 -83.38 38.96 36.53
C ASP A 619 -83.76 37.67 37.29
N ILE A 620 -83.16 37.47 38.46
CA ILE A 620 -83.29 36.20 39.21
C ILE A 620 -83.65 36.45 40.67
N GLU A 621 -84.45 35.57 41.20
CA GLU A 621 -84.78 35.54 42.63
C GLU A 621 -83.85 34.47 43.30
N LEU A 622 -83.07 34.91 44.29
CA LEU A 622 -82.17 34.07 45.07
C LEU A 622 -82.63 33.86 46.49
N CYS A 623 -82.71 32.63 46.94
CA CYS A 623 -83.06 32.38 48.35
C CYS A 623 -81.98 32.93 49.31
N ASN A 624 -82.40 33.57 50.39
CA ASN A 624 -81.48 34.12 51.38
C ASN A 624 -80.51 33.00 51.90
N GLY A 625 -79.20 33.33 51.88
CA GLY A 625 -78.14 32.40 52.27
C GLY A 625 -77.50 31.58 51.10
N ASN A 626 -78.03 31.72 49.92
CA ASN A 626 -77.40 31.08 48.70
C ASN A 626 -76.48 32.09 48.03
N THR A 627 -75.57 31.54 47.17
CA THR A 627 -74.64 32.28 46.34
C THR A 627 -74.96 32.04 44.89
N LEU A 628 -75.01 33.13 44.11
CA LEU A 628 -75.15 33.10 42.67
C LEU A 628 -73.84 33.53 42.01
N THR A 629 -73.25 32.71 41.17
CA THR A 629 -72.10 33.11 40.36
C THR A 629 -72.61 33.73 39.05
N LEU A 630 -72.26 34.97 38.81
CA LEU A 630 -72.44 35.67 37.54
C LEU A 630 -71.20 35.59 36.68
N ASP A 631 -71.33 35.19 35.40
CA ASP A 631 -70.25 35.04 34.45
C ASP A 631 -70.44 35.99 33.25
N ALA A 632 -69.46 36.82 32.99
CA ALA A 632 -69.46 37.82 31.92
C ALA A 632 -68.97 37.26 30.57
N GLY A 633 -68.66 35.96 30.47
CA GLY A 633 -68.23 35.31 29.24
C GLY A 633 -66.69 35.40 29.04
N GLU A 634 -66.16 34.51 28.16
CA GLU A 634 -64.72 34.28 28.00
C GLU A 634 -64.01 35.30 27.05
N ASN A 635 -64.67 36.09 26.27
CA ASN A 635 -64.11 36.91 25.19
C ASN A 635 -63.52 38.26 25.64
N GLY A 636 -63.51 38.53 26.94
CA GLY A 636 -63.05 39.79 27.45
C GLY A 636 -61.56 39.79 27.79
N THR A 637 -60.84 40.84 27.43
CA THR A 637 -59.47 41.10 27.91
C THR A 637 -59.48 41.74 29.29
N THR A 638 -60.48 42.57 29.56
CA THR A 638 -60.70 43.19 30.88
C THR A 638 -62.18 43.18 31.29
N TYR A 639 -62.46 43.03 32.58
CA TYR A 639 -63.79 42.95 33.16
C TYR A 639 -63.84 44.06 34.28
N PHE A 640 -64.99 44.74 34.36
CA PHE A 640 -65.24 45.74 35.44
C PHE A 640 -66.65 45.63 35.91
N TRP A 641 -66.81 45.06 37.07
CA TRP A 641 -68.15 44.93 37.72
C TRP A 641 -68.53 46.12 38.55
N SER A 642 -69.83 46.35 38.67
CA SER A 642 -70.36 47.39 39.54
C SER A 642 -69.94 47.25 41.04
N THR A 643 -69.49 46.07 41.41
CA THR A 643 -68.92 45.77 42.73
C THR A 643 -67.46 46.14 42.84
N GLY A 644 -66.81 46.63 41.78
CA GLY A 644 -65.36 46.89 41.68
C GLY A 644 -64.48 45.68 41.46
N VAL A 645 -65.04 44.51 41.25
CA VAL A 645 -64.31 43.27 40.90
C VAL A 645 -63.92 43.33 39.44
N ILE A 646 -62.75 42.71 39.04
CA ILE A 646 -62.19 42.73 37.72
C ILE A 646 -61.98 41.34 37.11
N THR A 647 -62.60 40.32 37.69
CA THR A 647 -62.60 38.93 37.22
C THR A 647 -63.77 38.67 36.27
N GLN A 648 -63.61 37.66 35.42
CA GLN A 648 -64.65 37.18 34.48
C GLN A 648 -65.96 36.87 35.26
N THR A 649 -65.83 36.28 36.41
CA THR A 649 -66.98 35.88 37.22
C THR A 649 -66.97 36.62 38.58
N ILE A 650 -68.18 36.82 39.13
CA ILE A 650 -68.36 37.32 40.55
C ILE A 650 -69.40 36.41 41.23
N ASP A 651 -69.20 36.24 42.55
CA ASP A 651 -70.19 35.60 43.44
C ASP A 651 -71.01 36.65 44.18
N VAL A 652 -72.33 36.57 44.04
CA VAL A 652 -73.28 37.52 44.64
C VAL A 652 -74.20 36.82 45.66
N THR A 653 -74.39 37.42 46.78
CA THR A 653 -75.22 36.90 47.92
C THR A 653 -76.25 37.96 48.42
N ASN A 654 -76.22 39.14 47.90
CA ASN A 654 -77.12 40.21 48.33
C ASN A 654 -78.02 40.68 47.17
N ALA A 655 -79.18 41.20 47.51
CA ALA A 655 -80.06 41.80 46.51
C ALA A 655 -79.39 43.05 45.94
N GLY A 656 -79.54 43.30 44.67
CA GLY A 656 -79.02 44.43 43.96
C GLY A 656 -78.92 44.28 42.47
N THR A 657 -78.63 45.34 41.78
CA THR A 657 -78.34 45.35 40.35
C THR A 657 -76.84 45.23 40.16
N TYR A 658 -76.44 44.13 39.56
CA TYR A 658 -75.02 43.81 39.15
C TYR A 658 -74.82 44.11 37.70
N SER A 659 -73.83 44.93 37.36
CA SER A 659 -73.50 45.22 36.00
C SER A 659 -72.03 44.95 35.78
N VAL A 660 -71.70 44.51 34.59
CA VAL A 660 -70.31 44.30 34.13
C VAL A 660 -70.06 45.06 32.83
N THR A 661 -68.89 45.63 32.71
CA THR A 661 -68.37 46.20 31.48
C THR A 661 -67.19 45.28 31.07
N VAL A 662 -67.22 44.71 29.91
CA VAL A 662 -66.20 43.87 29.32
C VAL A 662 -65.58 44.58 28.13
N THR A 663 -64.26 44.55 28.06
CA THR A 663 -63.52 45.23 26.99
C THR A 663 -62.53 44.25 26.37
N ASN A 664 -62.38 44.19 25.04
CA ASN A 664 -61.30 43.58 24.27
C ASN A 664 -60.91 44.47 23.07
N SER A 665 -60.10 43.98 22.12
CA SER A 665 -59.69 44.79 20.94
C SER A 665 -60.87 45.15 20.01
N CYS A 666 -61.99 44.43 20.07
CA CYS A 666 -63.19 44.75 19.30
C CYS A 666 -64.02 45.86 19.89
N GLY A 667 -63.72 46.29 21.09
CA GLY A 667 -64.48 47.38 21.79
C GLY A 667 -64.90 46.99 23.16
N THR A 668 -66.02 47.60 23.59
CA THR A 668 -66.56 47.41 24.93
C THR A 668 -68.03 47.09 24.87
N ASP A 669 -68.47 46.10 25.62
CA ASP A 669 -69.87 45.67 25.78
C ASP A 669 -70.23 45.59 27.28
N ASN A 670 -71.48 45.69 27.62
CA ASN A 670 -71.91 45.67 28.99
C ASN A 670 -73.32 45.04 29.09
N ASP A 671 -73.60 44.51 30.26
CA ASP A 671 -74.94 44.03 30.63
C ASP A 671 -75.15 44.15 32.13
N ASN A 672 -76.37 43.99 32.52
CA ASN A 672 -76.72 44.06 33.94
C ASN A 672 -77.85 43.04 34.27
N ILE A 673 -77.89 42.58 35.47
CA ILE A 673 -78.85 41.70 36.03
C ILE A 673 -79.33 42.14 37.40
N ASN A 674 -80.62 42.04 37.66
CA ASN A 674 -81.17 42.30 39.02
C ASN A 674 -81.31 41.00 39.79
N VAL A 675 -80.80 40.99 41.01
CA VAL A 675 -80.87 39.83 41.94
C VAL A 675 -81.73 40.23 43.08
N ASP A 676 -82.89 39.63 43.23
CA ASP A 676 -83.77 39.80 44.35
C ASP A 676 -83.57 38.67 45.37
N ILE A 677 -83.67 38.95 46.67
CA ILE A 677 -83.50 37.95 47.71
C ILE A 677 -84.90 37.66 48.34
N ILE A 678 -85.23 36.37 48.29
CA ILE A 678 -86.41 35.89 48.97
C ILE A 678 -86.06 35.16 50.27
N GLU A 679 -86.81 35.51 51.28
CA GLU A 679 -86.60 34.90 52.58
C GLU A 679 -87.06 33.45 52.58
N VAL A 680 -86.28 32.60 53.20
CA VAL A 680 -86.66 31.19 53.42
C VAL A 680 -87.73 31.16 54.54
N PRO A 681 -88.90 30.56 54.33
CA PRO A 681 -89.93 30.44 55.35
C PRO A 681 -89.37 29.85 56.67
N ASN A 682 -89.48 30.57 57.73
CA ASN A 682 -89.14 30.12 59.08
C ASN A 682 -90.39 30.06 59.92
N PHE A 683 -90.91 28.89 60.17
CA PHE A 683 -92.11 28.65 60.95
C PHE A 683 -91.85 27.59 62.01
N THR A 684 -92.67 27.60 63.05
CA THR A 684 -92.66 26.62 64.11
C THR A 684 -94.09 26.26 64.48
N LEU A 685 -94.44 24.98 64.64
CA LEU A 685 -95.73 24.52 65.11
C LEU A 685 -95.86 24.57 66.67
N GLY A 686 -94.89 25.03 67.35
CA GLY A 686 -94.82 25.02 68.80
C GLY A 686 -94.41 23.70 69.39
N PRO A 687 -94.37 23.60 70.76
CA PRO A 687 -94.00 22.37 71.39
C PRO A 687 -95.08 21.33 71.23
N ASP A 688 -94.73 20.04 71.37
CA ASP A 688 -95.60 18.87 71.23
C ASP A 688 -96.79 19.10 72.22
N GLN A 689 -98.00 18.84 71.73
CA GLN A 689 -99.22 19.00 72.47
C GLN A 689 -99.89 17.67 72.68
N THR A 690 -100.45 17.44 73.85
CA THR A 690 -101.29 16.29 74.17
C THR A 690 -102.74 16.76 74.32
N ILE A 691 -103.58 16.22 73.46
CA ILE A 691 -105.03 16.59 73.53
C ILE A 691 -105.85 15.35 74.00
N CYS A 692 -106.94 15.59 74.69
CA CYS A 692 -107.87 14.50 75.11
C CYS A 692 -108.77 14.15 73.93
N ASP A 693 -109.29 12.91 73.95
CA ASP A 693 -110.20 12.40 72.90
C ASP A 693 -111.45 13.31 72.81
N GLY A 694 -111.77 13.69 71.60
CA GLY A 694 -112.88 14.58 71.24
C GLY A 694 -112.52 16.06 71.13
N TYR A 695 -111.30 16.48 71.41
CA TYR A 695 -110.83 17.88 71.23
C TYR A 695 -109.99 18.02 69.97
N SER A 696 -110.07 19.17 69.45
CA SER A 696 -109.27 19.55 68.29
C SER A 696 -108.21 20.53 68.66
N LEU A 697 -107.02 20.45 68.04
CA LEU A 697 -105.94 21.39 68.13
C LEU A 697 -105.74 22.04 66.73
N ILE A 698 -105.71 23.34 66.75
CA ILE A 698 -105.37 24.03 65.47
C ILE A 698 -103.86 24.25 65.48
N LEU A 699 -103.19 23.72 64.46
CA LEU A 699 -101.78 24.04 64.14
C LEU A 699 -101.77 25.16 63.12
N ASP A 700 -100.98 26.17 63.34
CA ASP A 700 -100.86 27.29 62.47
C ASP A 700 -99.38 27.40 61.92
N ALA A 701 -99.25 27.23 60.70
CA ALA A 701 -97.98 27.32 59.94
C ALA A 701 -97.96 28.55 58.99
N THR A 702 -98.84 29.51 59.25
CA THR A 702 -99.00 30.67 58.32
C THR A 702 -97.74 31.47 58.13
N PHE A 703 -97.30 31.53 56.93
CA PHE A 703 -96.24 32.39 56.44
C PHE A 703 -96.66 33.11 55.13
N THR A 704 -96.34 34.35 55.01
CA THR A 704 -96.77 35.08 53.79
C THR A 704 -96.15 34.55 52.53
N ASN A 705 -96.91 34.48 51.44
CA ASN A 705 -96.55 34.04 50.14
C ASN A 705 -95.97 32.59 50.05
N SER A 706 -96.43 31.70 50.87
CA SER A 706 -95.98 30.33 50.95
C SER A 706 -97.12 29.34 50.66
N THR A 707 -96.77 28.20 50.09
CA THR A 707 -97.70 27.04 49.91
C THR A 707 -97.43 26.03 51.01
N TYR A 708 -98.47 25.36 51.46
CA TYR A 708 -98.39 24.42 52.60
C TYR A 708 -98.76 23.02 52.22
N GLN A 709 -98.01 22.05 52.76
CA GLN A 709 -98.35 20.65 52.65
C GLN A 709 -98.24 20.06 54.09
N TRP A 710 -99.39 19.50 54.56
CA TRP A 710 -99.44 18.82 55.84
C TRP A 710 -99.33 17.24 55.60
N ASN A 711 -98.69 16.61 56.52
CA ASN A 711 -98.60 15.16 56.54
C ASN A 711 -99.54 14.66 57.62
N ASP A 712 -100.77 14.24 57.34
CA ASP A 712 -101.76 13.67 58.24
C ASP A 712 -101.99 12.12 57.91
#